data_00ac154a328d38b1501634652bfb732b
#
_entry.id   00ac154a328d38b1501634652bfb732b
#
_cell.length_a   1.000
_cell.length_b   1.000
_cell.length_c   1.000
_cell.angle_alpha   90.00
_cell.angle_beta   90.00
_cell.angle_gamma   90.00
#
_symmetry.space_group_name_H-M   'P 1'
#
loop_
_entity.id
_entity.type
_entity.pdbx_description
1 polymer ?
#
loop_
_entity_poly.entity_id
_entity_poly.type
_entity_poly.pdbx_seq_one_letter_code
_entity_poly.pdbx_strand_id
1 'polypeptide(L)'
;ENEQLEQLYYGKRIHDREDFTYLHEECMRSQMSINVPEPGILSMQYTKQEFPTYGTGDYRSPALTIAQENGSRIVNFTYAFHEIYNGKKNILPLPSTYVESGDEAQTLEITLHDAVMDTDLILSYTIYEEYPVITRNAKVSHNGSEKIVLDKIMSASVEFNDMDYEMVQLSGGWSRERYVKNRKLEMGIQSIQSLNGTCCGAEHNPFLALKRPHTTENQGEVYGFSLVYSGNHLGQVEVSTFDMTRVMMGINPEDFSWELTQGESFQTPEVVMVYSDQGLNKMSQTYHRIYRKRLMHGTWRDQARPILLNNWEATYFDFNEEKILNIAKKAKEAGVELFVLDDGWFGARNDDYRGLGDWYVNLEKLPSGISGLSRKVEELGLKFGLWVELEMVNKDSDLYRAHPDWIISAPERFESHARHQFVLDFSKKEVVDYIYEMVAKVIRESSISYIKWDMNRYMTEPYSKGTEPSQQGKVMHKYILGVYDLYTRLTTEFPEILFESCASGGARFDPAMLYFAPQTWTSDDTDASERTKIQYGTSYVYPIVSMGSHVSAVPNHQLYRTTPIETRANVAYFGTFGYELDLNLLSDAEMASVKKQIAFMKEYRELIQVDGDFYRLLNPFEGNETAWMVVSQDKTQAVAALYQRLNKVNASWLRLKLEGLDPDAKYQVSCDLTPSSSFDTELAKRYGYDTEGNQVKTYEAYGDELMRAGIPVDRQELNKKGGDFASLLYTIKK
;
A
#
# COMPACT_ATOMS: atom_id res chain seq x y z
N GLU A 1 26.78 19.05 -20.32
CA GLU A 1 27.78 19.13 -21.41
C GLU A 1 27.27 18.40 -22.66
N ASN A 2 27.60 18.91 -23.86
CA ASN A 2 27.17 18.32 -25.14
C ASN A 2 25.66 17.99 -25.18
N GLU A 3 24.82 18.84 -24.58
CA GLU A 3 23.36 18.73 -24.52
C GLU A 3 22.85 17.48 -23.77
N GLN A 4 23.74 16.74 -23.07
CA GLN A 4 23.37 15.64 -22.19
C GLN A 4 22.99 16.16 -20.79
N LEU A 5 21.98 15.53 -20.17
CA LEU A 5 21.55 15.88 -18.81
C LEU A 5 22.37 15.12 -17.77
N GLU A 6 23.05 15.87 -16.90
CA GLU A 6 23.75 15.36 -15.74
C GLU A 6 22.94 15.65 -14.48
N GLN A 7 22.89 14.69 -13.54
CA GLN A 7 22.35 14.89 -12.21
C GLN A 7 23.44 15.43 -11.29
N LEU A 8 23.23 16.61 -10.71
CA LEU A 8 24.20 17.22 -9.80
C LEU A 8 23.95 16.84 -8.33
N TYR A 9 22.70 16.94 -7.87
CA TYR A 9 22.39 16.73 -6.45
C TYR A 9 20.93 16.36 -6.22
N TYR A 10 20.69 15.44 -5.29
CA TYR A 10 19.38 15.16 -4.69
C TYR A 10 19.56 14.94 -3.19
N GLY A 11 18.80 15.64 -2.34
CA GLY A 11 18.89 15.52 -0.89
C GLY A 11 18.30 16.73 -0.15
N LYS A 12 18.89 17.06 1.00
CA LYS A 12 18.48 18.20 1.80
C LYS A 12 18.55 19.50 1.00
N ARG A 13 17.52 20.35 1.14
CA ARG A 13 17.50 21.66 0.47
C ARG A 13 18.76 22.46 0.78
N ILE A 14 19.44 22.91 -0.26
CA ILE A 14 20.61 23.81 -0.21
C ILE A 14 20.19 25.22 -0.65
N HIS A 15 21.05 26.21 -0.45
CA HIS A 15 20.80 27.58 -0.91
C HIS A 15 20.69 27.60 -2.43
N ASP A 16 19.71 28.32 -2.94
CA ASP A 16 19.57 28.60 -4.35
C ASP A 16 20.65 29.57 -4.83
N ARG A 17 21.13 29.35 -6.05
CA ARG A 17 22.15 30.17 -6.69
C ARG A 17 22.03 30.07 -8.22
N GLU A 18 22.56 31.07 -8.93
CA GLU A 18 22.51 31.15 -10.39
C GLU A 18 23.30 30.04 -11.10
N ASP A 19 24.37 29.52 -10.45
CA ASP A 19 25.30 28.58 -11.05
C ASP A 19 25.69 27.48 -10.06
N PHE A 20 25.40 26.22 -10.44
CA PHE A 20 25.77 24.99 -9.74
C PHE A 20 26.89 24.19 -10.44
N THR A 21 27.57 24.77 -11.46
CA THR A 21 28.62 24.08 -12.23
C THR A 21 29.73 23.53 -11.33
N TYR A 22 30.01 24.14 -10.17
CA TYR A 22 31.01 23.65 -9.22
C TYR A 22 30.67 22.27 -8.64
N LEU A 23 29.43 21.78 -8.78
CA LEU A 23 29.01 20.42 -8.38
C LEU A 23 29.30 19.39 -9.47
N HIS A 24 29.65 19.82 -10.68
CA HIS A 24 30.10 18.93 -11.72
C HIS A 24 31.40 18.24 -11.31
N GLU A 25 31.44 16.91 -11.47
CA GLU A 25 32.60 16.12 -11.12
C GLU A 25 33.41 15.76 -12.36
N GLU A 26 34.47 16.50 -12.62
CA GLU A 26 35.46 16.13 -13.62
C GLU A 26 36.34 14.98 -13.11
N CYS A 27 36.21 13.80 -13.70
CA CYS A 27 37.04 12.69 -13.33
C CYS A 27 37.90 12.24 -14.53
N MET A 28 39.18 12.60 -14.50
CA MET A 28 40.19 12.11 -15.44
C MET A 28 40.52 10.66 -15.12
N ARG A 29 39.69 9.72 -15.58
CA ARG A 29 39.93 8.27 -15.47
C ARG A 29 40.33 7.72 -16.85
N SER A 30 40.99 6.55 -16.86
CA SER A 30 41.21 5.81 -18.09
C SER A 30 39.86 5.47 -18.72
N GLN A 31 39.59 6.02 -19.87
CA GLN A 31 38.31 5.85 -20.57
C GLN A 31 38.42 4.76 -21.60
N MET A 32 37.48 3.84 -21.60
CA MET A 32 37.40 2.76 -22.59
C MET A 32 36.55 3.17 -23.81
N SER A 33 35.72 4.20 -23.66
CA SER A 33 34.90 4.76 -24.76
C SER A 33 34.72 6.26 -24.61
N ILE A 34 34.68 6.95 -25.75
CA ILE A 34 34.31 8.36 -25.87
C ILE A 34 33.21 8.39 -26.91
N ASN A 35 32.05 8.92 -26.54
CA ASN A 35 30.85 8.89 -27.40
C ASN A 35 30.35 10.29 -27.81
N VAL A 36 31.21 11.30 -27.68
CA VAL A 36 30.93 12.68 -28.12
C VAL A 36 32.01 13.17 -29.09
N PRO A 37 31.61 13.95 -30.12
CA PRO A 37 32.57 14.57 -31.04
C PRO A 37 33.49 15.56 -30.31
N GLU A 38 34.70 15.69 -30.77
CA GLU A 38 35.66 16.70 -30.23
C GLU A 38 35.13 18.15 -30.33
N PRO A 39 35.58 19.06 -29.45
CA PRO A 39 36.60 18.90 -28.44
C PRO A 39 36.00 18.72 -27.04
N GLY A 40 36.08 17.56 -26.47
CA GLY A 40 35.68 17.28 -25.10
C GLY A 40 35.95 15.84 -24.75
N ILE A 41 36.26 15.58 -23.49
CA ILE A 41 36.43 14.24 -22.97
C ILE A 41 35.23 13.99 -22.04
N LEU A 42 34.08 13.69 -22.63
CA LEU A 42 32.92 13.24 -21.87
C LEU A 42 32.77 11.73 -22.01
N SER A 43 32.77 11.02 -20.88
CA SER A 43 32.46 9.59 -20.85
C SER A 43 31.22 9.35 -20.02
N MET A 44 30.16 8.89 -20.64
CA MET A 44 28.90 8.55 -19.98
C MET A 44 29.08 7.42 -18.95
N GLN A 45 30.15 6.65 -19.03
CA GLN A 45 30.47 5.60 -18.03
C GLN A 45 30.66 6.15 -16.62
N TYR A 46 31.15 7.38 -16.47
CA TYR A 46 31.48 8.01 -15.17
C TYR A 46 30.59 9.20 -14.83
N THR A 47 29.72 9.61 -15.75
CA THR A 47 28.82 10.72 -15.54
C THR A 47 27.57 10.24 -14.80
N LYS A 48 27.12 11.03 -13.81
CA LYS A 48 25.80 10.85 -13.20
C LYS A 48 24.74 11.33 -14.18
N GLN A 49 23.95 10.40 -14.70
CA GLN A 49 22.95 10.71 -15.70
C GLN A 49 21.58 10.88 -15.10
N GLU A 50 20.86 11.89 -15.52
CA GLU A 50 19.48 12.13 -15.07
C GLU A 50 18.52 11.04 -15.55
N PHE A 51 18.71 10.54 -16.78
CA PHE A 51 17.92 9.43 -17.34
C PHE A 51 18.77 8.61 -18.33
N PRO A 52 19.53 7.61 -17.85
CA PRO A 52 20.47 6.87 -18.67
C PRO A 52 19.78 6.04 -19.74
N THR A 53 20.28 6.14 -20.98
CA THR A 53 19.77 5.40 -22.14
C THR A 53 20.78 4.34 -22.62
N TYR A 54 20.27 3.30 -23.29
CA TYR A 54 21.13 2.23 -23.81
C TYR A 54 22.00 2.73 -24.99
N GLY A 55 23.23 2.25 -25.03
CA GLY A 55 24.12 2.46 -26.18
C GLY A 55 24.93 3.75 -26.15
N THR A 56 24.94 4.47 -25.02
CA THR A 56 25.66 5.75 -24.83
C THR A 56 27.09 5.61 -24.28
N GLY A 57 27.59 4.39 -24.10
CA GLY A 57 28.87 4.14 -23.44
C GLY A 57 28.81 4.07 -21.92
N ASP A 58 27.63 4.20 -21.33
CA ASP A 58 27.36 3.79 -19.95
C ASP A 58 27.01 2.28 -19.91
N TYR A 59 27.82 1.50 -19.21
CA TYR A 59 27.66 0.03 -19.13
C TYR A 59 26.84 -0.41 -17.91
N ARG A 60 26.36 0.54 -17.10
CA ARG A 60 25.38 0.30 -16.05
C ARG A 60 24.00 0.12 -16.65
N SER A 61 23.04 -0.41 -15.87
CA SER A 61 21.65 -0.60 -16.32
C SER A 61 21.03 0.71 -16.84
N PRO A 62 20.48 0.72 -18.07
CA PRO A 62 19.79 1.89 -18.61
C PRO A 62 18.38 2.03 -18.01
N ALA A 63 17.87 3.26 -17.98
CA ALA A 63 16.46 3.56 -17.68
C ALA A 63 15.57 3.42 -18.92
N LEU A 64 16.13 3.52 -20.12
CA LEU A 64 15.41 3.43 -21.39
C LEU A 64 16.15 2.54 -22.39
N THR A 65 15.40 1.63 -23.03
CA THR A 65 15.85 0.83 -24.17
C THR A 65 14.78 0.84 -25.25
N ILE A 66 15.14 1.27 -26.44
CA ILE A 66 14.26 1.34 -27.62
C ILE A 66 14.86 0.46 -28.73
N ALA A 67 14.05 -0.41 -29.30
CA ALA A 67 14.38 -1.12 -30.53
C ALA A 67 13.76 -0.37 -31.73
N GLN A 68 14.60 -0.02 -32.71
CA GLN A 68 14.21 0.62 -33.97
C GLN A 68 13.89 -0.45 -35.00
N GLU A 69 13.14 -0.09 -36.06
CA GLU A 69 12.74 -1.01 -37.13
C GLU A 69 13.92 -1.64 -37.85
N ASN A 70 15.02 -0.89 -38.00
CA ASN A 70 16.29 -1.36 -38.61
C ASN A 70 17.09 -2.31 -37.66
N GLY A 71 16.60 -2.62 -36.49
CA GLY A 71 17.24 -3.46 -35.47
C GLY A 71 18.25 -2.74 -34.58
N SER A 72 18.52 -1.46 -34.78
CA SER A 72 19.35 -0.66 -33.86
C SER A 72 18.67 -0.45 -32.55
N ARG A 73 19.48 -0.39 -31.47
CA ARG A 73 19.04 0.04 -30.13
C ARG A 73 19.78 1.29 -29.65
N ILE A 74 20.54 1.91 -30.54
CA ILE A 74 21.33 3.09 -30.22
C ILE A 74 20.45 4.32 -30.31
N VAL A 75 20.40 5.09 -29.22
CA VAL A 75 19.64 6.33 -29.13
C VAL A 75 20.53 7.47 -28.66
N ASN A 76 20.19 8.70 -29.01
CA ASN A 76 20.91 9.89 -28.58
C ASN A 76 19.91 11.01 -28.26
N PHE A 77 19.36 10.99 -27.06
CA PHE A 77 18.47 12.02 -26.58
C PHE A 77 19.26 13.22 -26.06
N THR A 78 19.15 14.35 -26.72
CA THR A 78 19.79 15.61 -26.34
C THR A 78 18.76 16.62 -25.86
N TYR A 79 19.16 17.56 -25.00
CA TYR A 79 18.28 18.61 -24.48
C TYR A 79 17.72 19.46 -25.64
N ALA A 80 16.39 19.60 -25.68
CA ALA A 80 15.69 20.45 -26.63
C ALA A 80 15.18 21.74 -25.95
N PHE A 81 14.33 21.58 -24.94
CA PHE A 81 13.78 22.71 -24.16
C PHE A 81 13.22 22.20 -22.83
N HIS A 82 12.79 23.12 -21.98
CA HIS A 82 12.04 22.82 -20.77
C HIS A 82 10.93 23.84 -20.55
N GLU A 83 9.93 23.44 -19.78
CA GLU A 83 8.84 24.27 -19.31
C GLU A 83 8.72 24.17 -17.79
N ILE A 84 8.43 25.30 -17.15
CA ILE A 84 8.09 25.38 -15.72
C ILE A 84 6.70 25.98 -15.63
N TYR A 85 5.80 25.30 -14.91
CA TYR A 85 4.44 25.79 -14.69
C TYR A 85 3.95 25.48 -13.29
N ASN A 86 2.99 26.28 -12.81
CA ASN A 86 2.33 26.04 -11.54
C ASN A 86 1.29 24.92 -11.67
N GLY A 87 1.19 24.09 -10.62
CA GLY A 87 0.32 22.93 -10.58
C GLY A 87 0.94 21.68 -11.18
N LYS A 88 0.10 20.71 -11.45
CA LYS A 88 0.48 19.37 -11.94
C LYS A 88 -0.57 18.84 -12.91
N LYS A 89 -0.13 18.31 -14.04
CA LYS A 89 -1.00 17.63 -15.01
C LYS A 89 -1.27 16.20 -14.55
N ASN A 90 -2.50 15.72 -14.73
CA ASN A 90 -2.85 14.31 -14.54
C ASN A 90 -2.25 13.48 -15.69
N ILE A 91 -1.82 12.27 -15.38
CA ILE A 91 -1.24 11.31 -16.35
C ILE A 91 -2.22 10.19 -16.71
N LEU A 92 -3.51 10.53 -16.87
CA LEU A 92 -4.56 9.57 -17.19
C LEU A 92 -4.18 8.65 -18.38
N PRO A 93 -4.55 7.36 -18.35
CA PRO A 93 -5.43 6.69 -17.38
C PRO A 93 -4.72 6.17 -16.12
N LEU A 94 -3.45 6.48 -15.93
CA LEU A 94 -2.68 6.09 -14.76
C LEU A 94 -3.05 6.95 -13.54
N PRO A 95 -3.22 6.34 -12.34
CA PRO A 95 -3.33 7.11 -11.11
C PRO A 95 -2.03 7.84 -10.79
N SER A 96 -2.15 9.01 -10.19
CA SER A 96 -1.01 9.82 -9.76
C SER A 96 -1.41 10.74 -8.62
N THR A 97 -0.44 11.29 -7.93
CA THR A 97 -0.70 12.41 -7.02
C THR A 97 -1.23 13.62 -7.82
N TYR A 98 -2.03 14.46 -7.19
CA TYR A 98 -2.71 15.58 -7.83
C TYR A 98 -2.64 16.85 -6.97
N VAL A 99 -3.09 17.97 -7.51
CA VAL A 99 -3.26 19.25 -6.81
C VAL A 99 -4.72 19.69 -6.90
N GLU A 100 -5.22 20.39 -5.90
CA GLU A 100 -6.56 21.00 -5.89
C GLU A 100 -6.50 22.44 -6.40
N SER A 101 -5.34 23.10 -6.28
CA SER A 101 -5.09 24.42 -6.85
C SER A 101 -3.67 24.50 -7.44
N GLY A 102 -3.47 25.41 -8.38
CA GLY A 102 -2.18 25.54 -9.10
C GLY A 102 -1.02 26.04 -8.27
N ASP A 103 -1.26 26.63 -7.11
CA ASP A 103 -0.25 27.16 -6.19
C ASP A 103 0.29 26.13 -5.21
N GLU A 104 -0.31 24.92 -5.15
CA GLU A 104 0.16 23.84 -4.28
C GLU A 104 1.43 23.14 -4.74
N ALA A 105 1.74 23.23 -6.03
CA ALA A 105 2.90 22.59 -6.61
C ALA A 105 3.44 23.36 -7.81
N GLN A 106 4.69 23.08 -8.15
CA GLN A 106 5.33 23.55 -9.37
C GLN A 106 5.91 22.34 -10.12
N THR A 107 5.72 22.32 -11.42
CA THR A 107 6.21 21.24 -12.30
C THR A 107 7.23 21.77 -13.27
N LEU A 108 8.35 21.05 -13.40
CA LEU A 108 9.35 21.16 -14.46
C LEU A 108 9.16 19.99 -15.41
N GLU A 109 8.96 20.26 -16.71
CA GLU A 109 9.02 19.27 -17.78
C GLU A 109 10.25 19.57 -18.66
N ILE A 110 11.16 18.58 -18.77
CA ILE A 110 12.35 18.68 -19.63
C ILE A 110 12.12 17.77 -20.84
N THR A 111 12.19 18.33 -22.02
CA THR A 111 12.11 17.60 -23.30
C THR A 111 13.49 17.36 -23.86
N LEU A 112 13.82 16.09 -24.08
CA LEU A 112 14.98 15.62 -24.81
C LEU A 112 14.51 15.07 -26.16
N HIS A 113 15.28 15.29 -27.22
CA HIS A 113 14.92 14.87 -28.58
C HIS A 113 16.00 13.98 -29.20
N ASP A 114 15.58 12.90 -29.86
CA ASP A 114 16.42 12.09 -30.73
C ASP A 114 16.04 12.39 -32.17
N ALA A 115 16.92 13.10 -32.89
CA ALA A 115 16.67 13.59 -34.24
C ALA A 115 16.64 12.47 -35.31
N VAL A 116 17.22 11.30 -35.05
CA VAL A 116 17.20 10.17 -35.98
C VAL A 116 15.87 9.47 -35.99
N MET A 117 15.30 9.26 -34.80
CA MET A 117 14.00 8.62 -34.62
C MET A 117 12.82 9.61 -34.66
N ASP A 118 13.08 10.93 -34.65
CA ASP A 118 12.07 11.99 -34.46
C ASP A 118 11.18 11.67 -33.23
N THR A 119 11.84 11.48 -32.07
CA THR A 119 11.21 11.02 -30.86
C THR A 119 11.58 11.91 -29.67
N ASP A 120 10.60 12.31 -28.89
CA ASP A 120 10.79 13.09 -27.68
C ASP A 120 10.72 12.21 -26.44
N LEU A 121 11.63 12.43 -25.49
CA LEU A 121 11.61 11.92 -24.13
C LEU A 121 11.34 13.11 -23.19
N ILE A 122 10.19 13.09 -22.54
CA ILE A 122 9.74 14.14 -21.63
C ILE A 122 9.89 13.64 -20.21
N LEU A 123 10.69 14.33 -19.38
CA LEU A 123 10.92 14.03 -17.98
C LEU A 123 10.17 15.05 -17.13
N SER A 124 9.22 14.59 -16.31
CA SER A 124 8.40 15.46 -15.44
C SER A 124 8.83 15.38 -14.00
N TYR A 125 8.98 16.53 -13.36
CA TYR A 125 9.34 16.70 -11.93
C TYR A 125 8.33 17.66 -11.30
N THR A 126 7.60 17.19 -10.29
CA THR A 126 6.69 18.05 -9.53
C THR A 126 7.16 18.14 -8.09
N ILE A 127 7.30 19.37 -7.58
CA ILE A 127 7.57 19.68 -6.17
C ILE A 127 6.31 20.27 -5.54
N TYR A 128 6.00 19.85 -4.31
CA TYR A 128 4.85 20.33 -3.54
C TYR A 128 5.30 21.39 -2.53
N GLU A 129 4.50 22.46 -2.36
CA GLU A 129 4.83 23.53 -1.43
C GLU A 129 4.82 23.07 0.04
N GLU A 130 3.79 22.31 0.44
CA GLU A 130 3.61 21.88 1.83
C GLU A 130 4.31 20.56 2.18
N TYR A 131 4.73 19.77 1.17
CA TYR A 131 5.29 18.43 1.38
C TYR A 131 6.71 18.35 0.83
N PRO A 132 7.69 17.83 1.62
CA PRO A 132 9.04 17.57 1.12
C PRO A 132 9.07 16.36 0.17
N VAL A 133 8.36 16.49 -0.95
CA VAL A 133 8.12 15.43 -1.94
C VAL A 133 8.49 15.94 -3.32
N ILE A 134 9.16 15.09 -4.09
CA ILE A 134 9.33 15.24 -5.53
C ILE A 134 8.66 14.06 -6.21
N THR A 135 7.77 14.30 -7.18
CA THR A 135 7.22 13.23 -8.00
C THR A 135 7.85 13.23 -9.38
N ARG A 136 8.08 12.04 -9.94
CA ARG A 136 8.73 11.86 -11.23
C ARG A 136 7.97 10.88 -12.11
N ASN A 137 7.91 11.18 -13.40
CA ASN A 137 7.48 10.26 -14.45
C ASN A 137 8.18 10.61 -15.75
N ALA A 138 8.09 9.72 -16.73
CA ALA A 138 8.63 9.90 -18.06
C ALA A 138 7.58 9.61 -19.13
N LYS A 139 7.64 10.31 -20.25
CA LYS A 139 6.79 10.10 -21.43
C LYS A 139 7.65 10.02 -22.67
N VAL A 140 7.41 9.02 -23.52
CA VAL A 140 7.98 8.95 -24.87
C VAL A 140 6.90 9.34 -25.87
N SER A 141 7.19 10.30 -26.75
CA SER A 141 6.32 10.74 -27.84
C SER A 141 7.04 10.52 -29.17
N HIS A 142 6.46 9.69 -30.05
CA HIS A 142 7.09 9.31 -31.30
C HIS A 142 6.42 9.98 -32.48
N ASN A 143 7.21 10.76 -33.28
CA ASN A 143 6.73 11.47 -34.44
C ASN A 143 7.31 10.91 -35.78
N GLY A 144 8.32 10.04 -35.67
CA GLY A 144 8.97 9.42 -36.81
C GLY A 144 8.05 8.50 -37.62
N SER A 145 8.37 8.27 -38.87
CA SER A 145 7.58 7.44 -39.79
C SER A 145 7.78 5.93 -39.57
N GLU A 146 8.94 5.53 -39.08
CA GLU A 146 9.26 4.13 -38.77
C GLU A 146 8.80 3.81 -37.32
N LYS A 147 8.26 2.63 -37.11
CA LYS A 147 7.86 2.19 -35.76
C LYS A 147 9.04 1.97 -34.84
N ILE A 148 8.83 2.20 -33.56
CA ILE A 148 9.77 1.88 -32.48
C ILE A 148 9.10 0.98 -31.44
N VAL A 149 9.92 0.23 -30.70
CA VAL A 149 9.44 -0.62 -29.59
C VAL A 149 10.20 -0.26 -28.31
N LEU A 150 9.47 0.12 -27.29
CA LEU A 150 10.01 0.31 -25.94
C LEU A 150 10.15 -1.06 -25.29
N ASP A 151 11.38 -1.53 -25.11
CA ASP A 151 11.69 -2.78 -24.40
C ASP A 151 11.86 -2.53 -22.89
N LYS A 152 12.22 -1.31 -22.51
CA LYS A 152 12.36 -0.86 -21.12
C LYS A 152 12.14 0.64 -21.04
N ILE A 153 11.35 1.08 -20.07
CA ILE A 153 11.26 2.48 -19.67
C ILE A 153 10.96 2.57 -18.18
N MET A 154 11.88 3.18 -17.42
CA MET A 154 11.71 3.42 -15.99
C MET A 154 10.99 4.76 -15.78
N SER A 155 10.33 4.90 -14.63
CA SER A 155 9.66 6.15 -14.24
C SER A 155 10.62 7.18 -13.65
N ALA A 156 11.66 6.71 -12.98
CA ALA A 156 12.69 7.56 -12.36
C ALA A 156 14.04 6.86 -12.32
N SER A 157 15.10 7.67 -12.39
CA SER A 157 16.49 7.29 -12.11
C SER A 157 17.12 8.37 -11.23
N VAL A 158 17.86 7.96 -10.19
CA VAL A 158 18.55 8.88 -9.27
C VAL A 158 19.92 8.31 -8.96
N GLU A 159 20.96 9.15 -8.98
CA GLU A 159 22.33 8.74 -8.70
C GLU A 159 22.89 9.42 -7.44
N PHE A 160 23.65 8.67 -6.65
CA PHE A 160 24.36 9.11 -5.46
C PHE A 160 25.85 8.87 -5.59
N ASN A 161 26.65 9.72 -4.94
CA ASN A 161 28.13 9.71 -5.07
C ASN A 161 28.81 8.63 -4.24
N ASP A 162 28.08 7.90 -3.41
CA ASP A 162 28.63 6.87 -2.52
C ASP A 162 27.70 5.66 -2.38
N MET A 163 28.16 4.61 -1.75
CA MET A 163 27.40 3.37 -1.49
C MET A 163 27.14 3.10 0.00
N ASP A 164 27.43 4.06 0.87
CA ASP A 164 27.24 3.88 2.33
C ASP A 164 25.77 3.97 2.73
N TYR A 165 24.98 3.04 2.22
CA TYR A 165 23.56 2.92 2.47
C TYR A 165 23.13 1.51 2.82
N GLU A 166 22.02 1.40 3.49
CA GLU A 166 21.20 0.19 3.60
C GLU A 166 19.91 0.39 2.80
N MET A 167 19.60 -0.59 1.94
CA MET A 167 18.33 -0.65 1.23
C MET A 167 17.25 -1.23 2.14
N VAL A 168 16.22 -0.45 2.41
CA VAL A 168 15.01 -0.88 3.11
C VAL A 168 13.99 -1.33 2.07
N GLN A 169 13.40 -2.50 2.26
CA GLN A 169 12.34 -3.05 1.43
C GLN A 169 11.23 -3.67 2.27
N LEU A 170 10.02 -3.67 1.73
CA LEU A 170 8.86 -4.30 2.34
C LEU A 170 8.55 -5.59 1.58
N SER A 171 8.91 -6.72 2.17
CA SER A 171 8.85 -8.03 1.49
C SER A 171 8.21 -9.08 2.38
N GLY A 172 7.55 -10.04 1.77
CA GLY A 172 6.85 -11.05 2.54
C GLY A 172 6.24 -12.14 1.69
N GLY A 173 4.97 -12.34 1.86
CA GLY A 173 4.15 -13.31 1.17
C GLY A 173 2.77 -13.34 1.80
N TRP A 174 1.86 -14.16 1.31
CA TRP A 174 0.53 -14.32 1.89
C TRP A 174 0.58 -14.55 3.40
N SER A 175 -0.25 -13.83 4.15
CA SER A 175 -0.35 -13.86 5.61
C SER A 175 0.89 -13.38 6.39
N ARG A 176 1.88 -12.80 5.72
CA ARG A 176 3.06 -12.15 6.31
C ARG A 176 3.60 -11.05 5.39
N GLU A 177 2.71 -10.20 4.94
CA GLU A 177 2.97 -9.16 3.96
C GLU A 177 3.81 -8.03 4.55
N ARG A 178 4.62 -7.40 3.72
CA ARG A 178 5.38 -6.17 4.00
C ARG A 178 6.27 -6.22 5.25
N TYR A 179 6.90 -7.37 5.52
CA TYR A 179 7.93 -7.43 6.55
C TYR A 179 9.12 -6.55 6.15
N VAL A 180 9.58 -5.72 7.09
CA VAL A 180 10.72 -4.83 6.86
C VAL A 180 12.01 -5.64 6.74
N LYS A 181 12.74 -5.43 5.66
CA LYS A 181 14.06 -6.02 5.39
C LYS A 181 15.06 -4.93 5.08
N ASN A 182 16.22 -5.00 5.74
CA ASN A 182 17.36 -4.12 5.49
C ASN A 182 18.48 -4.93 4.86
N ARG A 183 19.06 -4.41 3.77
CA ARG A 183 20.22 -4.99 3.08
C ARG A 183 21.27 -3.91 2.92
N LYS A 184 22.48 -4.16 3.43
CA LYS A 184 23.65 -3.32 3.11
C LYS A 184 23.88 -3.34 1.61
N LEU A 185 24.18 -2.20 1.00
CA LEU A 185 24.56 -2.16 -0.41
C LEU A 185 25.94 -2.78 -0.63
N GLU A 186 26.02 -3.55 -1.70
CA GLU A 186 27.24 -4.16 -2.20
C GLU A 186 27.36 -3.86 -3.70
N MET A 187 28.60 -3.92 -4.23
CA MET A 187 28.88 -3.72 -5.65
C MET A 187 28.03 -4.67 -6.51
N GLY A 188 27.41 -4.13 -7.56
CA GLY A 188 26.47 -4.86 -8.42
C GLY A 188 25.02 -4.45 -8.20
N ILE A 189 24.08 -5.30 -8.59
CA ILE A 189 22.66 -5.01 -8.59
C ILE A 189 21.95 -5.68 -7.43
N GLN A 190 21.19 -4.90 -6.66
CA GLN A 190 20.19 -5.35 -5.69
C GLN A 190 18.82 -4.84 -6.13
N SER A 191 17.82 -5.70 -6.15
CA SER A 191 16.50 -5.32 -6.66
C SER A 191 15.36 -5.93 -5.85
N ILE A 192 14.19 -5.34 -6.04
CA ILE A 192 12.87 -5.89 -5.75
C ILE A 192 12.06 -5.86 -7.04
N GLN A 193 11.24 -6.86 -7.28
CA GLN A 193 10.43 -6.91 -8.49
C GLN A 193 9.17 -7.74 -8.32
N SER A 194 8.21 -7.55 -9.22
CA SER A 194 7.06 -8.43 -9.39
C SER A 194 6.92 -8.83 -10.85
N LEU A 195 6.48 -10.10 -11.06
CA LEU A 195 6.18 -10.70 -12.35
C LEU A 195 4.83 -11.44 -12.34
N ASN A 196 4.05 -11.33 -11.26
CA ASN A 196 2.83 -12.11 -11.09
C ASN A 196 1.57 -11.46 -11.71
N GLY A 197 1.68 -10.28 -12.27
CA GLY A 197 0.69 -9.61 -13.13
C GLY A 197 -0.50 -8.98 -12.41
N THR A 198 -0.90 -9.51 -11.28
CA THR A 198 -2.16 -9.16 -10.60
C THR A 198 -1.97 -8.74 -9.14
N CYS A 199 -1.32 -9.57 -8.34
CA CYS A 199 -1.05 -9.33 -6.93
C CYS A 199 0.39 -8.85 -6.72
N CYS A 200 0.77 -7.78 -7.41
CA CYS A 200 2.17 -7.41 -7.61
C CYS A 200 2.92 -6.92 -6.36
N GLY A 201 2.21 -6.64 -5.27
CA GLY A 201 2.80 -6.30 -3.97
C GLY A 201 2.96 -7.49 -3.00
N ALA A 202 2.67 -8.73 -3.43
CA ALA A 202 2.64 -9.91 -2.56
C ALA A 202 4.00 -10.23 -1.94
N GLU A 203 5.03 -10.43 -2.78
CA GLU A 203 6.38 -10.75 -2.34
C GLU A 203 7.19 -9.49 -2.04
N HIS A 204 7.06 -8.48 -2.88
CA HIS A 204 7.76 -7.20 -2.77
C HIS A 204 6.79 -6.05 -3.05
N ASN A 205 6.60 -5.18 -2.07
CA ASN A 205 5.83 -3.96 -2.27
C ASN A 205 6.58 -3.01 -3.22
N PRO A 206 5.89 -2.20 -4.08
CA PRO A 206 6.53 -1.25 -4.99
C PRO A 206 7.12 -0.04 -4.23
N PHE A 207 7.95 -0.33 -3.23
CA PHE A 207 8.64 0.62 -2.37
C PHE A 207 10.04 0.14 -2.02
N LEU A 208 10.99 1.03 -2.09
CA LEU A 208 12.31 0.89 -1.48
C LEU A 208 12.78 2.22 -0.88
N ALA A 209 13.66 2.14 0.10
CA ALA A 209 14.34 3.34 0.59
C ALA A 209 15.85 3.06 0.78
N LEU A 210 16.65 4.10 0.61
CA LEU A 210 18.06 4.09 1.02
C LEU A 210 18.20 4.90 2.30
N LYS A 211 18.74 4.29 3.35
CA LYS A 211 19.05 4.97 4.60
C LYS A 211 20.52 4.85 4.93
N ARG A 212 21.07 5.85 5.61
CA ARG A 212 22.43 5.72 6.18
C ARG A 212 22.43 4.62 7.26
N PRO A 213 23.55 3.91 7.47
CA PRO A 213 23.61 2.77 8.41
C PRO A 213 23.17 3.09 9.84
N HIS A 214 23.36 4.33 10.30
CA HIS A 214 22.97 4.77 11.64
C HIS A 214 21.59 5.44 11.72
N THR A 215 20.83 5.44 10.63
CA THR A 215 19.47 5.97 10.63
C THR A 215 18.53 5.08 11.43
N THR A 216 17.79 5.73 12.34
CA THR A 216 16.76 5.11 13.19
C THR A 216 15.37 5.60 12.82
N GLU A 217 14.37 5.26 13.63
CA GLU A 217 13.01 5.78 13.43
C GLU A 217 12.94 7.32 13.54
N ASN A 218 13.78 7.95 14.39
CA ASN A 218 13.66 9.37 14.74
C ASN A 218 14.91 10.20 14.43
N GLN A 219 15.91 9.67 13.75
CA GLN A 219 17.11 10.41 13.36
C GLN A 219 17.80 9.79 12.16
N GLY A 220 18.56 10.61 11.44
CA GLY A 220 19.39 10.17 10.32
C GLY A 220 18.70 10.38 8.97
N GLU A 221 19.48 10.19 7.92
CA GLU A 221 19.12 10.47 6.54
C GLU A 221 18.51 9.25 5.85
N VAL A 222 17.43 9.47 5.11
CA VAL A 222 16.73 8.46 4.32
C VAL A 222 16.11 9.04 3.06
N TYR A 223 16.18 8.28 1.98
CA TYR A 223 15.59 8.55 0.66
C TYR A 223 14.59 7.46 0.33
N GLY A 224 13.30 7.79 0.27
CA GLY A 224 12.22 6.86 -0.07
C GLY A 224 11.80 6.99 -1.52
N PHE A 225 11.46 5.85 -2.15
CA PHE A 225 10.95 5.75 -3.52
C PHE A 225 9.73 4.84 -3.51
N SER A 226 8.58 5.33 -3.97
CA SER A 226 7.32 4.59 -4.01
C SER A 226 6.65 4.76 -5.36
N LEU A 227 6.36 3.64 -6.05
CA LEU A 227 5.77 3.64 -7.39
C LEU A 227 4.25 3.58 -7.30
N VAL A 228 3.58 4.52 -7.94
CA VAL A 228 2.11 4.56 -8.04
C VAL A 228 1.66 3.66 -9.19
N TYR A 229 1.72 2.34 -8.95
CA TYR A 229 1.40 1.34 -9.97
C TYR A 229 1.05 -0.01 -9.32
N SER A 230 0.04 -0.70 -9.87
CA SER A 230 -0.44 -2.00 -9.37
C SER A 230 0.00 -3.19 -10.20
N GLY A 231 0.73 -2.96 -11.31
CA GLY A 231 1.24 -3.99 -12.19
C GLY A 231 2.67 -4.45 -11.85
N ASN A 232 3.23 -5.26 -12.73
CA ASN A 232 4.61 -5.74 -12.61
C ASN A 232 5.59 -4.56 -12.52
N HIS A 233 6.39 -4.54 -11.46
CA HIS A 233 7.31 -3.44 -11.16
C HIS A 233 8.74 -3.93 -10.95
N LEU A 234 9.68 -3.02 -11.14
CA LEU A 234 11.10 -3.18 -10.80
C LEU A 234 11.56 -1.96 -10.01
N GLY A 235 12.12 -2.21 -8.81
CA GLY A 235 12.94 -1.26 -8.06
C GLY A 235 14.36 -1.80 -8.00
N GLN A 236 15.32 -1.09 -8.56
CA GLN A 236 16.69 -1.53 -8.68
C GLN A 236 17.67 -0.52 -8.09
N VAL A 237 18.65 -1.03 -7.34
CA VAL A 237 19.80 -0.26 -6.83
C VAL A 237 21.06 -0.91 -7.38
N GLU A 238 21.82 -0.17 -8.17
CA GLU A 238 23.08 -0.63 -8.74
C GLU A 238 24.24 0.18 -8.18
N VAL A 239 25.21 -0.51 -7.59
CA VAL A 239 26.48 0.08 -7.14
C VAL A 239 27.56 -0.21 -8.17
N SER A 240 28.13 0.84 -8.74
CA SER A 240 29.21 0.73 -9.72
C SER A 240 30.56 0.39 -9.09
N THR A 241 31.56 0.09 -9.93
CA THR A 241 32.95 -0.14 -9.49
C THR A 241 33.64 1.12 -8.94
N PHE A 242 32.97 2.25 -8.93
CA PHE A 242 33.44 3.52 -8.36
C PHE A 242 32.60 3.95 -7.16
N ASP A 243 31.89 2.99 -6.54
CA ASP A 243 31.05 3.19 -5.36
C ASP A 243 29.86 4.17 -5.59
N MET A 244 29.58 4.51 -6.86
CA MET A 244 28.39 5.29 -7.20
C MET A 244 27.14 4.42 -7.16
N THR A 245 26.08 4.93 -6.60
CA THR A 245 24.80 4.21 -6.46
C THR A 245 23.76 4.81 -7.40
N ARG A 246 23.15 3.97 -8.26
CA ARG A 246 22.02 4.32 -9.12
C ARG A 246 20.77 3.63 -8.64
N VAL A 247 19.72 4.39 -8.33
CA VAL A 247 18.37 3.89 -8.01
C VAL A 247 17.47 4.08 -9.21
N MET A 248 16.77 3.04 -9.64
CA MET A 248 15.75 3.13 -10.67
C MET A 248 14.47 2.44 -10.21
N MET A 249 13.31 3.00 -10.60
CA MET A 249 12.01 2.42 -10.31
C MET A 249 11.05 2.65 -11.48
N GLY A 250 10.25 1.62 -11.81
CA GLY A 250 9.27 1.70 -12.89
C GLY A 250 8.62 0.35 -13.21
N ILE A 251 8.01 0.25 -14.39
CA ILE A 251 7.44 -1.01 -14.92
C ILE A 251 8.57 -2.03 -15.11
N ASN A 252 8.31 -3.28 -14.73
CA ASN A 252 9.26 -4.37 -14.94
C ASN A 252 9.41 -4.64 -16.45
N PRO A 253 10.65 -4.62 -16.99
CA PRO A 253 10.89 -4.86 -18.40
C PRO A 253 10.71 -6.33 -18.85
N GLU A 254 10.67 -7.27 -17.90
CA GLU A 254 10.38 -8.66 -18.21
C GLU A 254 8.94 -8.80 -18.71
N ASP A 255 8.75 -9.45 -19.84
CA ASP A 255 7.46 -9.62 -20.52
C ASP A 255 6.75 -8.27 -20.85
N PHE A 256 7.53 -7.20 -21.04
CA PHE A 256 7.06 -5.89 -21.47
C PHE A 256 7.68 -5.50 -22.81
N SER A 257 6.83 -5.16 -23.77
CA SER A 257 7.24 -4.45 -24.98
C SER A 257 6.10 -3.57 -25.45
N TRP A 258 6.41 -2.33 -25.84
CA TRP A 258 5.39 -1.37 -26.25
C TRP A 258 5.75 -0.74 -27.58
N GLU A 259 5.09 -1.20 -28.64
CA GLU A 259 5.23 -0.63 -29.97
C GLU A 259 4.55 0.74 -30.04
N LEU A 260 5.25 1.73 -30.62
CA LEU A 260 4.75 3.06 -30.97
C LEU A 260 4.90 3.28 -32.47
N THR A 261 3.82 3.75 -33.09
CA THR A 261 3.78 4.26 -34.46
C THR A 261 3.71 5.79 -34.44
N GLN A 262 3.81 6.41 -35.59
CA GLN A 262 3.81 7.87 -35.76
C GLN A 262 2.62 8.53 -35.04
N GLY A 263 2.90 9.51 -34.17
CA GLY A 263 1.91 10.27 -33.40
C GLY A 263 1.49 9.59 -32.09
N GLU A 264 1.98 8.38 -31.80
CA GLU A 264 1.67 7.69 -30.54
C GLU A 264 2.64 8.06 -29.41
N SER A 265 2.21 7.83 -28.20
CA SER A 265 3.03 8.08 -27.01
C SER A 265 2.82 7.00 -25.95
N PHE A 266 3.81 6.85 -25.06
CA PHE A 266 3.75 6.01 -23.87
C PHE A 266 4.06 6.84 -22.63
N GLN A 267 3.21 6.71 -21.60
CA GLN A 267 3.35 7.38 -20.32
C GLN A 267 3.70 6.35 -19.23
N THR A 268 4.77 6.60 -18.46
CA THR A 268 5.11 5.76 -17.28
C THR A 268 4.25 6.11 -16.07
N PRO A 269 4.08 5.17 -15.13
CA PRO A 269 3.57 5.48 -13.79
C PRO A 269 4.44 6.51 -13.07
N GLU A 270 3.88 7.13 -12.03
CA GLU A 270 4.58 8.10 -11.19
C GLU A 270 5.38 7.43 -10.08
N VAL A 271 6.57 7.94 -9.79
CA VAL A 271 7.33 7.65 -8.56
C VAL A 271 7.24 8.85 -7.62
N VAL A 272 6.83 8.59 -6.39
CA VAL A 272 6.82 9.56 -5.30
C VAL A 272 8.10 9.41 -4.48
N MET A 273 8.93 10.46 -4.48
CA MET A 273 10.23 10.48 -3.81
C MET A 273 10.17 11.36 -2.56
N VAL A 274 10.63 10.83 -1.44
CA VAL A 274 10.66 11.52 -0.14
C VAL A 274 12.08 11.54 0.41
N TYR A 275 12.54 12.70 0.84
CA TYR A 275 13.77 12.86 1.62
C TYR A 275 13.46 13.20 3.07
N SER A 276 14.19 12.60 4.01
CA SER A 276 14.15 12.99 5.44
C SER A 276 15.54 12.91 6.05
N ASP A 277 15.91 13.92 6.85
CA ASP A 277 17.08 13.91 7.74
C ASP A 277 16.69 13.67 9.22
N GLN A 278 15.41 13.33 9.46
CA GLN A 278 14.83 13.09 10.78
C GLN A 278 14.36 11.63 10.95
N GLY A 279 14.98 10.70 10.24
CA GLY A 279 14.71 9.27 10.33
C GLY A 279 13.48 8.78 9.59
N LEU A 280 13.19 7.50 9.83
CA LEU A 280 12.18 6.74 9.11
C LEU A 280 10.73 7.14 9.46
N ASN A 281 10.45 7.57 10.71
CA ASN A 281 9.13 8.06 11.09
C ASN A 281 8.75 9.31 10.28
N LYS A 282 9.68 10.24 10.12
CA LYS A 282 9.42 11.45 9.34
C LYS A 282 9.21 11.17 7.85
N MET A 283 9.99 10.25 7.27
CA MET A 283 9.76 9.75 5.91
C MET A 283 8.33 9.19 5.78
N SER A 284 7.93 8.30 6.69
CA SER A 284 6.61 7.68 6.70
C SER A 284 5.48 8.70 6.84
N GLN A 285 5.60 9.64 7.78
CA GLN A 285 4.61 10.70 7.98
C GLN A 285 4.44 11.58 6.73
N THR A 286 5.54 11.81 5.98
CA THR A 286 5.47 12.52 4.71
C THR A 286 4.66 11.74 3.68
N TYR A 287 4.92 10.43 3.52
CA TYR A 287 4.10 9.55 2.65
C TYR A 287 2.64 9.51 3.11
N HIS A 288 2.38 9.36 4.42
CA HIS A 288 1.03 9.32 4.95
C HIS A 288 0.24 10.59 4.61
N ARG A 289 0.85 11.75 4.77
CA ARG A 289 0.21 13.04 4.50
C ARG A 289 -0.06 13.25 3.01
N ILE A 290 0.96 13.05 2.14
CA ILE A 290 0.78 13.25 0.70
C ILE A 290 -0.23 12.26 0.12
N TYR A 291 -0.22 10.98 0.54
CA TYR A 291 -1.15 9.97 0.06
C TYR A 291 -2.58 10.24 0.53
N ARG A 292 -2.77 10.63 1.78
CA ARG A 292 -4.10 11.02 2.26
C ARG A 292 -4.66 12.23 1.56
N LYS A 293 -3.84 13.25 1.31
CA LYS A 293 -4.33 14.56 0.85
C LYS A 293 -4.26 14.76 -0.67
N ARG A 294 -3.32 14.08 -1.35
CA ARG A 294 -3.03 14.33 -2.77
C ARG A 294 -2.89 13.05 -3.61
N LEU A 295 -3.37 11.88 -3.09
CA LEU A 295 -3.49 10.65 -3.86
C LEU A 295 -4.89 10.04 -3.71
N MET A 296 -5.33 9.78 -2.48
CA MET A 296 -6.70 9.31 -2.21
C MET A 296 -7.72 10.30 -2.74
N HIS A 297 -8.82 9.81 -3.31
CA HIS A 297 -9.87 10.59 -3.95
C HIS A 297 -11.24 10.41 -3.30
N GLY A 298 -12.16 11.30 -3.70
CA GLY A 298 -13.58 11.20 -3.43
C GLY A 298 -13.97 11.48 -1.99
N THR A 299 -15.22 11.18 -1.68
CA THR A 299 -15.89 11.48 -0.40
C THR A 299 -15.16 10.91 0.80
N TRP A 300 -14.53 9.74 0.64
CA TRP A 300 -13.88 9.02 1.74
C TRP A 300 -12.42 9.42 2.02
N ARG A 301 -11.84 10.33 1.26
CA ARG A 301 -10.47 10.83 1.50
C ARG A 301 -10.28 11.41 2.90
N ASP A 302 -11.22 12.26 3.31
CA ASP A 302 -11.13 13.04 4.56
C ASP A 302 -12.06 12.55 5.68
N GLN A 303 -12.74 11.41 5.48
CA GLN A 303 -13.68 10.86 6.46
C GLN A 303 -13.10 9.68 7.22
N ALA A 304 -13.37 9.64 8.53
CA ALA A 304 -13.12 8.44 9.33
C ALA A 304 -14.03 7.28 8.87
N ARG A 305 -13.51 6.05 8.99
CA ARG A 305 -14.20 4.85 8.51
C ARG A 305 -15.27 4.38 9.49
N PRO A 306 -16.41 3.86 8.99
CA PRO A 306 -17.41 3.23 9.86
C PRO A 306 -16.84 1.97 10.51
N ILE A 307 -17.24 1.71 11.76
CA ILE A 307 -16.92 0.45 12.44
C ILE A 307 -17.76 -0.65 11.79
N LEU A 308 -17.08 -1.63 11.17
CA LEU A 308 -17.76 -2.69 10.42
C LEU A 308 -17.75 -4.04 11.15
N LEU A 309 -18.65 -4.93 10.72
CA LEU A 309 -18.56 -6.37 10.94
C LEU A 309 -18.66 -7.08 9.60
N ASN A 310 -17.67 -7.91 9.29
CA ASN A 310 -17.65 -8.79 8.14
C ASN A 310 -17.99 -10.23 8.59
N ASN A 311 -18.83 -10.95 7.82
CA ASN A 311 -19.27 -12.28 8.21
C ASN A 311 -18.34 -13.42 7.80
N TRP A 312 -17.23 -13.18 7.07
CA TRP A 312 -16.43 -14.28 6.51
C TRP A 312 -15.99 -15.29 7.56
N GLU A 313 -15.24 -14.91 8.56
CA GLU A 313 -14.80 -15.83 9.64
C GLU A 313 -15.94 -16.32 10.54
N ALA A 314 -17.12 -15.71 10.46
CA ALA A 314 -18.30 -16.16 11.22
C ALA A 314 -19.06 -17.29 10.52
N THR A 315 -19.04 -17.35 9.18
CA THR A 315 -19.92 -18.26 8.46
C THR A 315 -19.27 -18.99 7.28
N TYR A 316 -18.20 -18.41 6.70
CA TYR A 316 -17.71 -18.83 5.39
C TYR A 316 -18.88 -18.94 4.39
N PHE A 317 -18.96 -20.00 3.60
CA PHE A 317 -20.06 -20.24 2.65
C PHE A 317 -21.37 -20.75 3.30
N ASP A 318 -21.34 -21.15 4.57
CA ASP A 318 -22.52 -21.69 5.29
C ASP A 318 -23.37 -20.59 5.89
N PHE A 319 -24.16 -19.92 5.05
CA PHE A 319 -25.12 -18.92 5.50
C PHE A 319 -26.40 -18.91 4.66
N ASN A 320 -27.43 -18.36 5.25
CA ASN A 320 -28.68 -17.95 4.61
C ASN A 320 -29.12 -16.59 5.17
N GLU A 321 -30.18 -16.03 4.61
CA GLU A 321 -30.67 -14.70 4.98
C GLU A 321 -30.97 -14.56 6.49
N GLU A 322 -31.55 -15.60 7.11
CA GLU A 322 -31.88 -15.57 8.56
C GLU A 322 -30.62 -15.50 9.42
N LYS A 323 -29.60 -16.33 9.11
CA LYS A 323 -28.31 -16.34 9.84
C LYS A 323 -27.60 -14.98 9.73
N ILE A 324 -27.58 -14.39 8.54
CA ILE A 324 -26.99 -13.05 8.29
C ILE A 324 -27.72 -11.99 9.11
N LEU A 325 -29.05 -11.97 9.10
CA LEU A 325 -29.82 -11.00 9.86
C LEU A 325 -29.67 -11.16 11.38
N ASN A 326 -29.48 -12.37 11.87
CA ASN A 326 -29.21 -12.62 13.29
C ASN A 326 -27.86 -12.05 13.72
N ILE A 327 -26.81 -12.22 12.89
CA ILE A 327 -25.49 -11.61 13.14
C ILE A 327 -25.58 -10.08 13.07
N ALA A 328 -26.28 -9.54 12.05
CA ALA A 328 -26.46 -8.09 11.91
C ALA A 328 -27.20 -7.45 13.11
N LYS A 329 -28.24 -8.10 13.65
CA LYS A 329 -28.92 -7.64 14.87
C LYS A 329 -27.97 -7.55 16.05
N LYS A 330 -27.14 -8.59 16.26
CA LYS A 330 -26.15 -8.62 17.33
C LYS A 330 -25.07 -7.55 17.16
N ALA A 331 -24.62 -7.34 15.92
CA ALA A 331 -23.70 -6.26 15.56
C ALA A 331 -24.26 -4.88 15.93
N LYS A 332 -25.55 -4.62 15.61
CA LYS A 332 -26.23 -3.37 15.98
C LYS A 332 -26.31 -3.17 17.49
N GLU A 333 -26.66 -4.24 18.26
CA GLU A 333 -26.68 -4.20 19.73
C GLU A 333 -25.31 -3.83 20.33
N ALA A 334 -24.23 -4.25 19.69
CA ALA A 334 -22.87 -3.93 20.09
C ALA A 334 -22.47 -2.49 19.75
N GLY A 335 -23.14 -1.86 18.78
CA GLY A 335 -22.86 -0.48 18.32
C GLY A 335 -22.07 -0.39 17.02
N VAL A 336 -21.93 -1.50 16.27
CA VAL A 336 -21.39 -1.54 14.88
C VAL A 336 -22.20 -0.64 13.98
N GLU A 337 -21.57 -0.10 12.93
CA GLU A 337 -22.15 0.91 12.03
C GLU A 337 -22.39 0.36 10.61
N LEU A 338 -21.62 -0.66 10.19
CA LEU A 338 -21.68 -1.24 8.85
C LEU A 338 -21.60 -2.78 8.95
N PHE A 339 -22.49 -3.46 8.23
CA PHE A 339 -22.44 -4.91 8.05
C PHE A 339 -22.00 -5.24 6.63
N VAL A 340 -20.99 -6.09 6.46
CA VAL A 340 -20.43 -6.50 5.17
C VAL A 340 -20.76 -7.98 4.93
N LEU A 341 -21.47 -8.28 3.86
CA LEU A 341 -21.70 -9.63 3.36
C LEU A 341 -20.55 -10.02 2.44
N ASP A 342 -19.74 -10.98 2.88
CA ASP A 342 -18.57 -11.49 2.16
C ASP A 342 -18.94 -12.54 1.10
N ASP A 343 -17.98 -13.33 0.59
CA ASP A 343 -18.11 -14.29 -0.50
C ASP A 343 -19.27 -15.30 -0.30
N GLY A 344 -19.91 -15.69 -1.40
CA GLY A 344 -20.92 -16.75 -1.42
C GLY A 344 -22.38 -16.31 -1.62
N TRP A 345 -22.65 -15.05 -1.94
CA TRP A 345 -24.00 -14.49 -2.12
C TRP A 345 -24.57 -14.64 -3.54
N PHE A 346 -23.72 -14.97 -4.54
CA PHE A 346 -24.03 -14.89 -5.97
C PHE A 346 -24.01 -16.25 -6.66
N GLY A 347 -24.67 -16.36 -7.81
CA GLY A 347 -24.67 -17.54 -8.68
C GLY A 347 -24.86 -18.86 -7.94
N ALA A 348 -24.07 -19.86 -8.28
CA ALA A 348 -24.01 -21.14 -7.57
C ALA A 348 -22.88 -21.21 -6.53
N ARG A 349 -22.39 -20.06 -6.02
CA ARG A 349 -21.23 -19.92 -5.15
C ARG A 349 -21.47 -20.48 -3.74
N ASN A 350 -21.36 -21.80 -3.59
CA ASN A 350 -21.44 -22.51 -2.31
C ASN A 350 -20.10 -23.05 -1.83
N ASP A 351 -19.06 -22.90 -2.64
CA ASP A 351 -17.70 -23.36 -2.45
C ASP A 351 -16.75 -22.62 -3.42
N ASP A 352 -15.45 -22.87 -3.32
CA ASP A 352 -14.41 -22.25 -4.18
C ASP A 352 -14.41 -22.72 -5.63
N TYR A 353 -15.21 -23.75 -5.99
CA TYR A 353 -15.10 -24.41 -7.28
C TYR A 353 -15.95 -23.79 -8.38
N ARG A 354 -16.92 -22.94 -8.03
CA ARG A 354 -17.95 -22.44 -8.95
C ARG A 354 -18.40 -21.01 -8.68
N GLY A 355 -19.11 -20.45 -9.65
CA GLY A 355 -19.91 -19.25 -9.54
C GLY A 355 -19.17 -17.93 -9.75
N LEU A 356 -17.83 -17.84 -9.65
CA LEU A 356 -17.12 -16.60 -9.97
C LEU A 356 -17.37 -16.20 -11.43
N GLY A 357 -17.72 -14.91 -11.63
CA GLY A 357 -18.17 -14.34 -12.90
C GLY A 357 -19.68 -14.15 -12.99
N ASP A 358 -20.46 -14.86 -12.17
CA ASP A 358 -21.93 -14.86 -12.19
C ASP A 358 -22.50 -13.88 -11.15
N TRP A 359 -22.34 -12.56 -11.39
CA TRP A 359 -22.69 -11.51 -10.43
C TRP A 359 -24.22 -11.27 -10.36
N TYR A 360 -24.99 -12.34 -10.11
CA TYR A 360 -26.41 -12.28 -9.79
C TYR A 360 -26.69 -13.07 -8.50
N VAL A 361 -27.67 -12.59 -7.73
CA VAL A 361 -27.94 -13.12 -6.38
C VAL A 361 -28.33 -14.60 -6.37
N ASN A 362 -27.84 -15.36 -5.40
CA ASN A 362 -28.30 -16.69 -5.07
C ASN A 362 -29.61 -16.64 -4.25
N LEU A 363 -30.74 -16.82 -4.90
CA LEU A 363 -32.07 -16.74 -4.28
C LEU A 363 -32.40 -17.90 -3.33
N GLU A 364 -31.66 -19.00 -3.39
CA GLU A 364 -31.80 -20.10 -2.41
C GLU A 364 -31.25 -19.69 -1.04
N LYS A 365 -30.12 -18.99 -1.02
CA LYS A 365 -29.53 -18.43 0.20
C LYS A 365 -30.23 -17.15 0.66
N LEU A 366 -30.54 -16.27 -0.27
CA LEU A 366 -31.06 -14.92 -0.04
C LEU A 366 -32.40 -14.72 -0.77
N PRO A 367 -33.49 -15.27 -0.24
CA PRO A 367 -34.80 -15.25 -0.92
C PRO A 367 -35.35 -13.83 -1.23
N SER A 368 -34.97 -12.83 -0.43
CA SER A 368 -35.38 -11.43 -0.70
C SER A 368 -34.43 -10.70 -1.66
N GLY A 369 -33.42 -11.36 -2.17
CA GLY A 369 -32.38 -10.75 -3.00
C GLY A 369 -31.47 -9.78 -2.22
N ILE A 370 -30.44 -9.25 -2.89
CA ILE A 370 -29.54 -8.24 -2.26
C ILE A 370 -30.33 -6.98 -1.91
N SER A 371 -31.23 -6.54 -2.77
CA SER A 371 -32.09 -5.37 -2.50
C SER A 371 -32.95 -5.52 -1.25
N GLY A 372 -33.57 -6.71 -1.06
CA GLY A 372 -34.37 -6.99 0.13
C GLY A 372 -33.53 -7.14 1.39
N LEU A 373 -32.37 -7.81 1.31
CA LEU A 373 -31.47 -7.99 2.43
C LEU A 373 -30.86 -6.64 2.87
N SER A 374 -30.34 -5.83 1.94
CA SER A 374 -29.75 -4.52 2.26
C SER A 374 -30.74 -3.61 2.98
N ARG A 375 -32.00 -3.57 2.52
CA ARG A 375 -33.07 -2.82 3.19
C ARG A 375 -33.34 -3.32 4.61
N LYS A 376 -33.41 -4.63 4.85
CA LYS A 376 -33.59 -5.21 6.19
C LYS A 376 -32.43 -4.86 7.12
N VAL A 377 -31.19 -4.81 6.62
CA VAL A 377 -30.02 -4.38 7.38
C VAL A 377 -30.09 -2.89 7.69
N GLU A 378 -30.52 -2.05 6.73
CA GLU A 378 -30.74 -0.62 6.96
C GLU A 378 -31.88 -0.34 7.97
N GLU A 379 -32.95 -1.12 7.97
CA GLU A 379 -34.02 -1.04 8.96
C GLU A 379 -33.54 -1.33 10.39
N LEU A 380 -32.45 -2.11 10.54
CA LEU A 380 -31.75 -2.26 11.82
C LEU A 380 -30.91 -1.03 12.20
N GLY A 381 -30.72 -0.08 11.27
CA GLY A 381 -29.88 1.11 11.43
C GLY A 381 -28.40 0.85 11.21
N LEU A 382 -28.04 -0.12 10.36
CA LEU A 382 -26.70 -0.40 9.89
C LEU A 382 -26.57 0.00 8.42
N LYS A 383 -25.39 0.43 7.99
CA LYS A 383 -25.03 0.45 6.56
C LYS A 383 -24.82 -0.98 6.06
N PHE A 384 -24.93 -1.19 4.75
CA PHE A 384 -24.71 -2.49 4.13
C PHE A 384 -23.56 -2.46 3.13
N GLY A 385 -22.70 -3.47 3.17
CA GLY A 385 -21.58 -3.67 2.27
C GLY A 385 -21.60 -5.05 1.61
N LEU A 386 -20.89 -5.15 0.49
CA LEU A 386 -20.85 -6.36 -0.33
C LEU A 386 -19.42 -6.66 -0.78
N TRP A 387 -19.05 -7.95 -0.80
CA TRP A 387 -17.81 -8.46 -1.37
C TRP A 387 -17.99 -8.82 -2.85
N VAL A 388 -16.95 -8.55 -3.66
CA VAL A 388 -16.88 -8.94 -5.07
C VAL A 388 -15.46 -9.35 -5.45
N GLU A 389 -15.30 -10.19 -6.49
CA GLU A 389 -14.02 -10.60 -7.08
C GLU A 389 -14.11 -10.54 -8.60
N LEU A 390 -14.04 -9.34 -9.16
CA LEU A 390 -14.48 -9.00 -10.51
C LEU A 390 -13.55 -9.46 -11.63
N GLU A 391 -12.30 -9.74 -11.31
CA GLU A 391 -11.25 -10.11 -12.25
C GLU A 391 -11.15 -11.63 -12.47
N MET A 392 -11.94 -12.40 -11.71
CA MET A 392 -11.88 -13.86 -11.70
C MET A 392 -13.12 -14.53 -12.26
N VAL A 393 -12.91 -15.72 -12.81
CA VAL A 393 -13.99 -16.60 -13.30
C VAL A 393 -13.70 -18.05 -12.95
N ASN A 394 -14.73 -18.83 -12.60
CA ASN A 394 -14.64 -20.28 -12.52
C ASN A 394 -15.09 -20.90 -13.84
N LYS A 395 -14.55 -22.07 -14.22
CA LYS A 395 -15.07 -22.83 -15.37
C LYS A 395 -16.50 -23.28 -15.17
N ASP A 396 -16.90 -23.55 -13.93
CA ASP A 396 -18.30 -23.80 -13.57
C ASP A 396 -19.01 -22.48 -13.24
N SER A 397 -19.20 -21.66 -14.26
CA SER A 397 -19.98 -20.43 -14.25
C SER A 397 -20.69 -20.22 -15.58
N ASP A 398 -21.76 -19.45 -15.59
CA ASP A 398 -22.47 -19.09 -16.81
C ASP A 398 -21.62 -18.18 -17.70
N LEU A 399 -20.86 -17.27 -17.09
CA LEU A 399 -19.94 -16.42 -17.82
C LEU A 399 -18.90 -17.23 -18.61
N TYR A 400 -18.23 -18.18 -17.98
CA TYR A 400 -17.24 -19.00 -18.69
C TYR A 400 -17.85 -19.85 -19.80
N ARG A 401 -19.05 -20.42 -19.57
CA ARG A 401 -19.77 -21.17 -20.60
C ARG A 401 -20.12 -20.32 -21.81
N ALA A 402 -20.44 -19.05 -21.61
CA ALA A 402 -20.76 -18.11 -22.67
C ALA A 402 -19.50 -17.58 -23.39
N HIS A 403 -18.41 -17.35 -22.66
CA HIS A 403 -17.19 -16.70 -23.13
C HIS A 403 -15.91 -17.39 -22.66
N PRO A 404 -15.61 -18.63 -23.11
CA PRO A 404 -14.42 -19.37 -22.68
C PRO A 404 -13.11 -18.76 -23.21
N ASP A 405 -13.21 -17.85 -24.18
CA ASP A 405 -12.10 -17.08 -24.77
C ASP A 405 -11.74 -15.80 -24.01
N TRP A 406 -12.49 -15.47 -22.95
CA TRP A 406 -12.23 -14.26 -22.14
C TRP A 406 -11.23 -14.46 -21.01
N ILE A 407 -10.66 -15.66 -20.85
CA ILE A 407 -9.60 -15.88 -19.86
C ILE A 407 -8.21 -15.62 -20.48
N ILE A 408 -7.31 -15.11 -19.65
CA ILE A 408 -5.88 -15.07 -19.94
C ILE A 408 -5.35 -16.50 -19.95
N SER A 409 -4.92 -16.99 -21.12
CA SER A 409 -4.31 -18.32 -21.25
C SER A 409 -3.69 -18.52 -22.61
N ALA A 410 -2.55 -19.23 -22.67
CA ALA A 410 -1.83 -19.50 -23.91
C ALA A 410 -2.44 -20.69 -24.68
N PRO A 411 -2.52 -20.61 -26.04
CA PRO A 411 -3.01 -21.73 -26.87
C PRO A 411 -2.17 -22.99 -26.68
N GLU A 412 -2.83 -24.14 -26.72
CA GLU A 412 -2.21 -25.49 -26.65
C GLU A 412 -1.37 -25.72 -25.37
N ARG A 413 -1.56 -24.91 -24.34
CA ARG A 413 -0.94 -25.06 -23.02
C ARG A 413 -1.98 -25.43 -21.98
N PHE A 414 -1.49 -25.95 -20.85
CA PHE A 414 -2.34 -26.14 -19.68
C PHE A 414 -2.80 -24.79 -19.17
N GLU A 415 -4.09 -24.63 -18.95
CA GLU A 415 -4.65 -23.42 -18.34
C GLU A 415 -4.49 -23.52 -16.82
N SER A 416 -3.50 -22.80 -16.30
CA SER A 416 -3.20 -22.82 -14.87
C SER A 416 -4.31 -22.15 -14.06
N HIS A 417 -4.52 -22.65 -12.86
CA HIS A 417 -5.48 -22.07 -11.93
C HIS A 417 -4.97 -22.15 -10.48
N ALA A 418 -5.50 -21.28 -9.64
CA ALA A 418 -5.44 -21.41 -8.19
C ALA A 418 -6.86 -21.30 -7.65
N ARG A 419 -7.23 -22.13 -6.65
CA ARG A 419 -8.60 -22.17 -6.11
C ARG A 419 -9.69 -22.34 -7.20
N HIS A 420 -9.38 -23.04 -8.29
CA HIS A 420 -10.24 -23.18 -9.48
C HIS A 420 -10.61 -21.87 -10.19
N GLN A 421 -9.85 -20.81 -9.95
CA GLN A 421 -10.04 -19.48 -10.53
C GLN A 421 -9.16 -19.26 -11.74
N PHE A 422 -9.68 -18.55 -12.73
CA PHE A 422 -9.01 -18.13 -13.96
C PHE A 422 -9.12 -16.61 -14.08
N VAL A 423 -8.08 -15.96 -14.59
CA VAL A 423 -8.03 -14.51 -14.74
C VAL A 423 -8.79 -14.09 -15.99
N LEU A 424 -9.77 -13.19 -15.86
CA LEU A 424 -10.43 -12.55 -17.00
C LEU A 424 -9.48 -11.60 -17.72
N ASP A 425 -9.59 -11.53 -19.03
CA ASP A 425 -8.73 -10.70 -19.88
C ASP A 425 -9.16 -9.23 -19.88
N PHE A 426 -8.81 -8.49 -18.81
CA PHE A 426 -9.10 -7.07 -18.69
C PHE A 426 -8.24 -6.19 -19.64
N SER A 427 -7.34 -6.77 -20.42
CA SER A 427 -6.74 -6.05 -21.54
C SER A 427 -7.73 -5.76 -22.66
N LYS A 428 -8.92 -6.40 -22.63
CA LYS A 428 -10.01 -6.27 -23.58
C LYS A 428 -11.14 -5.42 -23.02
N LYS A 429 -11.48 -4.36 -23.73
CA LYS A 429 -12.53 -3.44 -23.33
C LYS A 429 -13.90 -4.12 -23.14
N GLU A 430 -14.26 -5.05 -24.03
CA GLU A 430 -15.54 -5.77 -23.97
C GLU A 430 -15.70 -6.58 -22.68
N VAL A 431 -14.61 -7.12 -22.13
CA VAL A 431 -14.64 -7.86 -20.85
C VAL A 431 -14.90 -6.89 -19.69
N VAL A 432 -14.18 -5.78 -19.68
CA VAL A 432 -14.36 -4.71 -18.67
C VAL A 432 -15.78 -4.13 -18.73
N ASP A 433 -16.30 -3.87 -19.93
CA ASP A 433 -17.65 -3.34 -20.13
C ASP A 433 -18.73 -4.31 -19.60
N TYR A 434 -18.59 -5.59 -19.86
CA TYR A 434 -19.53 -6.61 -19.37
C TYR A 434 -19.53 -6.68 -17.84
N ILE A 435 -18.38 -6.77 -17.23
CA ILE A 435 -18.26 -6.83 -15.76
C ILE A 435 -18.81 -5.55 -15.11
N TYR A 436 -18.52 -4.38 -15.68
CA TYR A 436 -19.07 -3.13 -15.21
C TYR A 436 -20.62 -3.14 -15.19
N GLU A 437 -21.25 -3.53 -16.29
CA GLU A 437 -22.73 -3.53 -16.35
C GLU A 437 -23.34 -4.52 -15.36
N MET A 438 -22.73 -5.68 -15.16
CA MET A 438 -23.21 -6.69 -14.20
C MET A 438 -23.19 -6.13 -12.76
N VAL A 439 -22.06 -5.57 -12.36
CA VAL A 439 -21.86 -5.07 -10.98
C VAL A 439 -22.64 -3.77 -10.75
N ALA A 440 -22.58 -2.83 -11.69
CA ALA A 440 -23.32 -1.58 -11.59
C ALA A 440 -24.83 -1.81 -11.44
N LYS A 441 -25.38 -2.85 -12.12
CA LYS A 441 -26.78 -3.25 -11.95
C LYS A 441 -27.08 -3.65 -10.50
N VAL A 442 -26.26 -4.51 -9.90
CA VAL A 442 -26.46 -4.93 -8.49
C VAL A 442 -26.43 -3.72 -7.56
N ILE A 443 -25.49 -2.80 -7.79
CA ILE A 443 -25.36 -1.58 -6.96
C ILE A 443 -26.58 -0.67 -7.12
N ARG A 444 -27.02 -0.40 -8.36
CA ARG A 444 -28.19 0.46 -8.64
C ARG A 444 -29.50 -0.07 -8.04
N GLU A 445 -29.65 -1.39 -7.96
CA GLU A 445 -30.84 -2.06 -7.45
C GLU A 445 -30.85 -2.25 -5.94
N SER A 446 -29.76 -1.89 -5.22
CA SER A 446 -29.56 -2.22 -3.80
C SER A 446 -28.99 -1.03 -3.01
N SER A 447 -29.24 -0.99 -1.70
CA SER A 447 -28.66 0.01 -0.79
C SER A 447 -27.26 -0.42 -0.35
N ILE A 448 -26.26 -0.22 -1.19
CA ILE A 448 -24.86 -0.56 -0.90
C ILE A 448 -24.07 0.70 -0.57
N SER A 449 -23.37 0.69 0.57
CA SER A 449 -22.50 1.79 1.04
C SER A 449 -21.02 1.44 1.05
N TYR A 450 -20.70 0.16 0.80
CA TYR A 450 -19.33 -0.36 0.89
C TYR A 450 -19.16 -1.54 -0.05
N ILE A 451 -18.00 -1.60 -0.72
CA ILE A 451 -17.62 -2.74 -1.55
C ILE A 451 -16.20 -3.16 -1.18
N LYS A 452 -16.04 -4.43 -0.81
CA LYS A 452 -14.75 -5.12 -0.71
C LYS A 452 -14.50 -5.82 -2.04
N TRP A 453 -13.53 -5.30 -2.82
CA TRP A 453 -13.15 -5.88 -4.10
C TRP A 453 -11.87 -6.70 -3.93
N ASP A 454 -12.02 -8.00 -4.05
CA ASP A 454 -10.96 -8.99 -3.88
C ASP A 454 -10.34 -9.43 -5.21
N MET A 455 -9.17 -10.07 -5.11
CA MET A 455 -8.40 -10.62 -6.22
C MET A 455 -7.46 -11.72 -5.69
N ASN A 456 -7.70 -13.00 -6.03
CA ASN A 456 -7.08 -14.11 -5.29
C ASN A 456 -6.20 -15.01 -6.15
N ARG A 457 -5.62 -14.48 -7.25
CA ARG A 457 -4.78 -15.30 -8.12
C ARG A 457 -3.68 -14.51 -8.82
N TYR A 458 -2.50 -15.10 -8.95
CA TYR A 458 -1.43 -14.64 -9.82
C TYR A 458 -1.73 -14.99 -11.29
N MET A 459 -1.29 -14.16 -12.22
CA MET A 459 -1.34 -14.45 -13.65
C MET A 459 -0.15 -15.35 -14.01
N THR A 460 -0.41 -16.54 -14.52
CA THR A 460 0.62 -17.55 -14.81
C THR A 460 1.04 -17.52 -16.28
N GLU A 461 0.08 -17.49 -17.20
CA GLU A 461 0.31 -17.43 -18.64
C GLU A 461 -0.20 -16.10 -19.19
N PRO A 462 0.62 -15.03 -19.25
CA PRO A 462 0.19 -13.70 -19.65
C PRO A 462 -0.01 -13.59 -21.17
N TYR A 463 -1.00 -14.30 -21.69
CA TYR A 463 -1.32 -14.33 -23.12
C TYR A 463 -2.81 -14.03 -23.35
N SER A 464 -3.09 -13.02 -24.16
CA SER A 464 -4.43 -12.62 -24.58
C SER A 464 -4.81 -13.26 -25.92
N LYS A 465 -5.81 -14.15 -25.88
CA LYS A 465 -6.31 -14.81 -27.09
C LYS A 465 -6.90 -13.80 -28.07
N GLY A 466 -6.52 -13.88 -29.35
CA GLY A 466 -6.98 -12.96 -30.40
C GLY A 466 -6.23 -11.62 -30.47
N THR A 467 -5.27 -11.39 -29.57
CA THR A 467 -4.33 -10.27 -29.67
C THR A 467 -3.17 -10.65 -30.59
N GLU A 468 -2.78 -9.73 -31.49
CA GLU A 468 -1.67 -9.93 -32.42
C GLU A 468 -0.36 -10.28 -31.69
N PRO A 469 0.49 -11.15 -32.24
CA PRO A 469 1.74 -11.57 -31.61
C PRO A 469 2.66 -10.42 -31.19
N SER A 470 2.76 -9.38 -32.01
CA SER A 470 3.58 -8.18 -31.71
C SER A 470 3.01 -7.32 -30.57
N GLN A 471 1.77 -7.55 -30.16
CA GLN A 471 1.09 -6.80 -29.12
C GLN A 471 1.00 -7.57 -27.79
N GLN A 472 1.50 -8.81 -27.74
CA GLN A 472 1.41 -9.63 -26.51
C GLN A 472 2.19 -9.01 -25.34
N GLY A 473 3.33 -8.38 -25.56
CA GLY A 473 4.09 -7.68 -24.53
C GLY A 473 3.39 -6.45 -23.92
N LYS A 474 2.24 -6.03 -24.45
CA LYS A 474 1.38 -4.99 -23.87
C LYS A 474 0.34 -5.53 -22.90
N VAL A 475 0.09 -6.85 -22.87
CA VAL A 475 -1.07 -7.46 -22.19
C VAL A 475 -1.07 -7.17 -20.69
N MET A 476 0.05 -7.37 -20.01
CA MET A 476 0.17 -7.14 -18.57
C MET A 476 -0.15 -5.69 -18.17
N HIS A 477 0.42 -4.72 -18.89
CA HIS A 477 0.14 -3.32 -18.63
C HIS A 477 -1.31 -2.94 -18.99
N LYS A 478 -1.82 -3.39 -20.15
CA LYS A 478 -3.22 -3.17 -20.53
C LYS A 478 -4.23 -3.78 -19.59
N TYR A 479 -3.92 -4.95 -19.00
CA TYR A 479 -4.74 -5.56 -17.97
C TYR A 479 -4.93 -4.61 -16.77
N ILE A 480 -3.84 -4.05 -16.27
CA ILE A 480 -3.89 -3.09 -15.14
C ILE A 480 -4.64 -1.81 -15.54
N LEU A 481 -4.48 -1.32 -16.77
CA LEU A 481 -5.29 -0.19 -17.25
C LEU A 481 -6.79 -0.53 -17.30
N GLY A 482 -7.15 -1.77 -17.63
CA GLY A 482 -8.54 -2.25 -17.57
C GLY A 482 -9.08 -2.30 -16.14
N VAL A 483 -8.27 -2.69 -15.15
CA VAL A 483 -8.62 -2.61 -13.73
C VAL A 483 -8.88 -1.16 -13.32
N TYR A 484 -8.01 -0.23 -13.73
CA TYR A 484 -8.17 1.20 -13.44
C TYR A 484 -9.39 1.80 -14.13
N ASP A 485 -9.72 1.39 -15.37
CA ASP A 485 -10.92 1.82 -16.06
C ASP A 485 -12.19 1.40 -15.28
N LEU A 486 -12.26 0.14 -14.85
CA LEU A 486 -13.40 -0.38 -14.09
C LEU A 486 -13.56 0.36 -12.75
N TYR A 487 -12.48 0.58 -12.00
CA TYR A 487 -12.51 1.37 -10.77
C TYR A 487 -12.96 2.82 -11.05
N THR A 488 -12.39 3.47 -12.07
CA THR A 488 -12.74 4.85 -12.43
C THR A 488 -14.24 4.99 -12.71
N ARG A 489 -14.80 4.05 -13.48
CA ARG A 489 -16.23 4.05 -13.80
C ARG A 489 -17.11 3.84 -12.57
N LEU A 490 -16.77 2.86 -11.74
CA LEU A 490 -17.55 2.55 -10.52
C LEU A 490 -17.46 3.68 -9.49
N THR A 491 -16.29 4.24 -9.23
CA THR A 491 -16.13 5.34 -8.27
C THR A 491 -16.73 6.66 -8.77
N THR A 492 -16.80 6.86 -10.09
CA THR A 492 -17.46 8.03 -10.70
C THR A 492 -18.97 7.93 -10.62
N GLU A 493 -19.54 6.76 -10.91
CA GLU A 493 -20.99 6.57 -10.85
C GLU A 493 -21.52 6.47 -9.41
N PHE A 494 -20.71 5.88 -8.49
CA PHE A 494 -21.09 5.66 -7.10
C PHE A 494 -20.13 6.31 -6.10
N PRO A 495 -20.00 7.65 -6.08
CA PRO A 495 -18.98 8.36 -5.31
C PRO A 495 -19.14 8.24 -3.78
N GLU A 496 -20.33 7.85 -3.29
CA GLU A 496 -20.60 7.68 -1.86
C GLU A 496 -20.23 6.29 -1.33
N ILE A 497 -19.92 5.33 -2.22
CA ILE A 497 -19.51 3.98 -1.82
C ILE A 497 -18.06 4.01 -1.37
N LEU A 498 -17.79 3.44 -0.19
CA LEU A 498 -16.44 3.17 0.28
C LEU A 498 -15.94 1.87 -0.35
N PHE A 499 -14.95 1.97 -1.22
CA PHE A 499 -14.26 0.81 -1.77
C PHE A 499 -13.09 0.39 -0.88
N GLU A 500 -13.00 -0.90 -0.60
CA GLU A 500 -11.83 -1.55 -0.01
C GLU A 500 -11.21 -2.48 -1.03
N SER A 501 -9.93 -2.29 -1.33
CA SER A 501 -9.17 -3.25 -2.14
C SER A 501 -8.75 -4.45 -1.29
N CYS A 502 -8.84 -5.64 -1.84
CA CYS A 502 -8.31 -6.88 -1.29
C CYS A 502 -7.59 -7.66 -2.39
N ALA A 503 -6.59 -8.44 -2.04
CA ALA A 503 -5.96 -9.38 -2.97
C ALA A 503 -5.30 -10.50 -2.15
N SER A 504 -6.09 -11.53 -1.78
CA SER A 504 -5.66 -12.50 -0.76
C SER A 504 -5.03 -11.77 0.43
N GLY A 505 -5.77 -10.86 1.01
CA GLY A 505 -5.23 -9.88 1.94
C GLY A 505 -4.56 -8.69 1.24
N GLY A 506 -3.34 -8.40 1.62
CA GLY A 506 -2.61 -7.21 1.18
C GLY A 506 -1.67 -7.39 -0.01
N ALA A 507 -1.89 -8.39 -0.86
CA ALA A 507 -0.99 -8.66 -1.98
C ALA A 507 -1.03 -7.59 -3.09
N ARG A 508 -2.05 -6.73 -3.12
CA ARG A 508 -2.14 -5.56 -3.99
C ARG A 508 -2.37 -4.27 -3.18
N PHE A 509 -1.73 -4.18 -2.02
CA PHE A 509 -1.69 -2.96 -1.22
C PHE A 509 -0.58 -2.06 -1.78
N ASP A 510 -0.94 -1.15 -2.65
CA ASP A 510 -0.03 -0.24 -3.35
C ASP A 510 -0.63 1.18 -3.47
N PRO A 511 0.17 2.20 -3.81
CA PRO A 511 -0.33 3.57 -3.89
C PRO A 511 -1.37 3.78 -4.99
N ALA A 512 -1.31 3.02 -6.10
CA ALA A 512 -2.28 3.17 -7.18
C ALA A 512 -3.66 2.68 -6.78
N MET A 513 -3.75 1.62 -5.97
CA MET A 513 -5.04 1.19 -5.42
C MET A 513 -5.63 2.22 -4.46
N LEU A 514 -4.80 2.92 -3.66
CA LEU A 514 -5.29 3.97 -2.75
C LEU A 514 -5.92 5.16 -3.48
N TYR A 515 -5.58 5.37 -4.74
CA TYR A 515 -6.22 6.39 -5.57
C TYR A 515 -7.73 6.12 -5.74
N PHE A 516 -8.12 4.86 -5.88
CA PHE A 516 -9.50 4.43 -6.12
C PHE A 516 -10.21 3.94 -4.86
N ALA A 517 -9.50 3.11 -4.08
CA ALA A 517 -9.98 2.47 -2.86
C ALA A 517 -9.15 2.98 -1.68
N PRO A 518 -9.67 3.95 -0.89
CA PRO A 518 -8.88 4.64 0.14
C PRO A 518 -8.59 3.77 1.38
N GLN A 519 -8.88 2.48 1.31
CA GLN A 519 -8.46 1.45 2.25
C GLN A 519 -8.24 0.11 1.55
N THR A 520 -7.42 -0.75 2.16
CA THR A 520 -7.09 -2.08 1.66
C THR A 520 -7.14 -3.07 2.80
N TRP A 521 -7.66 -4.27 2.56
CA TRP A 521 -7.52 -5.38 3.51
C TRP A 521 -6.05 -5.70 3.70
N THR A 522 -5.53 -5.47 4.91
CA THR A 522 -4.07 -5.43 5.13
C THR A 522 -3.43 -6.80 5.03
N SER A 523 -4.11 -7.84 5.48
CA SER A 523 -3.67 -9.23 5.44
C SER A 523 -4.81 -10.17 5.79
N ASP A 524 -4.84 -11.35 5.17
CA ASP A 524 -5.71 -12.46 5.58
C ASP A 524 -5.29 -13.06 6.92
N ASP A 525 -4.06 -12.79 7.39
CA ASP A 525 -3.67 -13.13 8.75
C ASP A 525 -4.32 -12.15 9.73
N THR A 526 -5.34 -12.61 10.43
CA THR A 526 -6.09 -11.85 11.43
C THR A 526 -5.56 -12.05 12.86
N ASP A 527 -4.50 -12.84 13.04
CA ASP A 527 -3.85 -13.00 14.35
C ASP A 527 -3.21 -11.68 14.82
N ALA A 528 -3.63 -11.22 16.01
CA ALA A 528 -3.18 -9.93 16.54
C ALA A 528 -1.65 -9.83 16.72
N SER A 529 -0.98 -10.93 17.06
CA SER A 529 0.49 -10.93 17.24
C SER A 529 1.22 -10.78 15.91
N GLU A 530 0.77 -11.46 14.85
CA GLU A 530 1.37 -11.31 13.51
C GLU A 530 1.02 -9.95 12.90
N ARG A 531 -0.21 -9.45 13.13
CA ARG A 531 -0.61 -8.11 12.69
C ARG A 531 0.30 -7.01 13.25
N THR A 532 0.93 -7.18 14.42
CA THR A 532 1.92 -6.20 14.90
C THR A 532 3.10 -6.03 13.96
N LYS A 533 3.55 -7.10 13.27
CA LYS A 533 4.62 -7.04 12.27
C LYS A 533 4.11 -6.48 10.93
N ILE A 534 2.96 -6.98 10.48
CA ILE A 534 2.36 -6.62 9.17
C ILE A 534 1.99 -5.13 9.16
N GLN A 535 1.29 -4.63 10.20
CA GLN A 535 0.90 -3.22 10.29
C GLN A 535 2.11 -2.30 10.52
N TYR A 536 3.10 -2.73 11.31
CA TYR A 536 4.35 -2.01 11.47
C TYR A 536 5.06 -1.79 10.12
N GLY A 537 5.25 -2.85 9.34
CA GLY A 537 5.87 -2.74 8.02
C GLY A 537 5.03 -1.91 7.05
N THR A 538 3.70 -2.11 7.03
CA THR A 538 2.78 -1.34 6.19
C THR A 538 2.86 0.17 6.49
N SER A 539 3.04 0.56 7.75
CA SER A 539 3.15 1.96 8.18
C SER A 539 4.40 2.70 7.67
N TYR A 540 5.34 2.02 7.02
CA TYR A 540 6.50 2.70 6.41
C TYR A 540 6.09 3.65 5.29
N VAL A 541 5.01 3.30 4.58
CA VAL A 541 4.54 4.03 3.39
C VAL A 541 3.08 4.45 3.51
N TYR A 542 2.23 3.58 4.06
CA TYR A 542 0.78 3.74 3.99
C TYR A 542 0.20 4.32 5.27
N PRO A 543 -0.70 5.33 5.17
CA PRO A 543 -1.39 5.88 6.34
C PRO A 543 -2.29 4.83 6.98
N ILE A 544 -2.38 4.85 8.32
CA ILE A 544 -3.13 3.82 9.05
C ILE A 544 -4.63 3.79 8.71
N VAL A 545 -5.21 4.89 8.26
CA VAL A 545 -6.59 4.94 7.74
C VAL A 545 -6.82 4.07 6.51
N SER A 546 -5.75 3.64 5.84
CA SER A 546 -5.82 2.74 4.69
C SER A 546 -5.69 1.25 5.03
N MET A 547 -5.43 0.92 6.30
CA MET A 547 -5.17 -0.46 6.75
C MET A 547 -6.43 -1.09 7.32
N GLY A 548 -7.07 -2.03 6.60
CA GLY A 548 -8.14 -2.87 7.14
C GLY A 548 -7.63 -3.67 8.35
N SER A 549 -8.27 -3.51 9.52
CA SER A 549 -7.83 -4.14 10.75
C SER A 549 -9.01 -4.55 11.63
N HIS A 550 -9.20 -5.85 11.82
CA HIS A 550 -10.36 -6.41 12.50
C HIS A 550 -10.00 -7.21 13.75
N VAL A 551 -10.92 -7.21 14.71
CA VAL A 551 -10.97 -8.17 15.82
C VAL A 551 -11.58 -9.46 15.29
N SER A 552 -10.76 -10.52 15.19
CA SER A 552 -11.15 -11.79 14.60
C SER A 552 -11.53 -12.84 15.64
N ALA A 553 -12.03 -13.98 15.18
CA ALA A 553 -12.31 -15.14 16.00
C ALA A 553 -11.04 -15.77 16.61
N VAL A 554 -11.19 -16.48 17.74
CA VAL A 554 -10.14 -17.32 18.33
C VAL A 554 -10.70 -18.69 18.68
N PRO A 555 -9.91 -19.77 18.56
CA PRO A 555 -8.53 -19.80 18.05
C PRO A 555 -8.44 -19.27 16.62
N ASN A 556 -7.38 -18.51 16.29
CA ASN A 556 -7.17 -18.00 14.93
C ASN A 556 -7.14 -19.16 13.93
N HIS A 557 -7.83 -19.03 12.81
CA HIS A 557 -8.01 -20.14 11.86
C HIS A 557 -6.74 -20.57 11.12
N GLN A 558 -5.71 -19.68 11.04
CA GLN A 558 -4.44 -19.99 10.39
C GLN A 558 -3.39 -20.50 11.36
N LEU A 559 -3.27 -19.89 12.53
CA LEU A 559 -2.19 -20.14 13.49
C LEU A 559 -2.65 -20.93 14.73
N TYR A 560 -3.95 -21.18 14.89
CA TYR A 560 -4.56 -21.83 16.05
C TYR A 560 -4.21 -21.16 17.38
N ARG A 561 -3.82 -19.88 17.33
CA ARG A 561 -3.47 -19.07 18.51
C ARG A 561 -4.71 -18.45 19.13
N THR A 562 -4.75 -18.42 20.45
CA THR A 562 -5.76 -17.69 21.21
C THR A 562 -5.10 -16.46 21.85
N THR A 563 -5.61 -15.28 21.52
CA THR A 563 -5.16 -14.00 22.06
C THR A 563 -6.30 -13.30 22.81
N PRO A 564 -6.03 -12.52 23.88
CA PRO A 564 -7.06 -11.76 24.56
C PRO A 564 -7.84 -10.85 23.63
N ILE A 565 -9.17 -10.70 23.82
CA ILE A 565 -10.01 -9.85 22.98
C ILE A 565 -9.59 -8.38 23.07
N GLU A 566 -9.05 -7.97 24.21
CA GLU A 566 -8.50 -6.64 24.45
C GLU A 566 -7.25 -6.39 23.58
N THR A 567 -6.35 -7.38 23.46
CA THR A 567 -5.16 -7.27 22.63
C THR A 567 -5.52 -7.24 21.13
N ARG A 568 -6.49 -8.05 20.70
CA ARG A 568 -7.01 -8.02 19.33
C ARG A 568 -7.52 -6.62 18.96
N ALA A 569 -8.28 -5.99 19.87
CA ALA A 569 -8.77 -4.63 19.69
C ALA A 569 -7.66 -3.58 19.72
N ASN A 570 -6.72 -3.68 20.67
CA ASN A 570 -5.61 -2.73 20.79
C ASN A 570 -4.72 -2.70 19.53
N VAL A 571 -4.58 -3.82 18.81
CA VAL A 571 -3.93 -3.85 17.50
C VAL A 571 -4.84 -3.26 16.42
N ALA A 572 -6.12 -3.64 16.41
CA ALA A 572 -7.07 -3.24 15.39
C ALA A 572 -7.41 -1.74 15.41
N TYR A 573 -7.28 -1.05 16.54
CA TYR A 573 -7.50 0.40 16.63
C TYR A 573 -6.61 1.21 15.70
N PHE A 574 -5.39 0.73 15.42
CA PHE A 574 -4.46 1.42 14.54
C PHE A 574 -4.67 1.00 13.07
N GLY A 575 -5.90 1.21 12.59
CA GLY A 575 -6.36 0.92 11.24
C GLY A 575 -7.81 1.31 11.06
N THR A 576 -8.46 0.75 10.02
CA THR A 576 -9.91 0.82 9.84
C THR A 576 -10.55 -0.29 10.67
N PHE A 577 -11.01 0.11 11.84
CA PHE A 577 -11.43 -0.81 12.90
C PHE A 577 -12.73 -1.55 12.55
N GLY A 578 -12.73 -2.86 12.80
CA GLY A 578 -13.91 -3.70 12.60
C GLY A 578 -13.83 -5.04 13.34
N TYR A 579 -14.80 -5.88 13.05
CA TYR A 579 -14.93 -7.24 13.58
C TYR A 579 -15.08 -8.25 12.46
N GLU A 580 -14.48 -9.43 12.63
CA GLU A 580 -14.59 -10.55 11.71
C GLU A 580 -14.78 -11.85 12.53
N LEU A 581 -15.95 -11.96 13.16
CA LEU A 581 -16.35 -13.09 14.01
C LEU A 581 -17.87 -13.10 14.24
N ASP A 582 -18.42 -14.21 14.74
CA ASP A 582 -19.82 -14.27 15.18
C ASP A 582 -19.97 -13.75 16.60
N LEU A 583 -20.52 -12.55 16.74
CA LEU A 583 -20.78 -11.93 18.05
C LEU A 583 -21.79 -12.71 18.91
N ASN A 584 -22.59 -13.62 18.33
CA ASN A 584 -23.53 -14.46 19.08
C ASN A 584 -22.81 -15.55 19.90
N LEU A 585 -21.55 -15.86 19.57
CA LEU A 585 -20.75 -16.88 20.27
C LEU A 585 -19.95 -16.32 21.44
N LEU A 586 -19.92 -15.00 21.63
CA LEU A 586 -19.18 -14.35 22.70
C LEU A 586 -19.91 -14.50 24.06
N SER A 587 -19.13 -14.64 25.13
CA SER A 587 -19.62 -14.53 26.51
C SER A 587 -20.10 -13.10 26.81
N ASP A 588 -20.89 -12.93 27.85
CA ASP A 588 -21.36 -11.62 28.32
C ASP A 588 -20.18 -10.68 28.65
N ALA A 589 -19.10 -11.21 29.22
CA ALA A 589 -17.88 -10.45 29.52
C ALA A 589 -17.18 -9.95 28.25
N GLU A 590 -17.01 -10.82 27.24
CA GLU A 590 -16.44 -10.43 25.95
C GLU A 590 -17.32 -9.42 25.21
N MET A 591 -18.65 -9.61 25.25
CA MET A 591 -19.59 -8.65 24.66
C MET A 591 -19.52 -7.28 25.39
N ALA A 592 -19.33 -7.26 26.71
CA ALA A 592 -19.10 -6.01 27.43
C ALA A 592 -17.77 -5.34 27.00
N SER A 593 -16.70 -6.12 26.76
CA SER A 593 -15.45 -5.64 26.19
C SER A 593 -15.65 -5.07 24.78
N VAL A 594 -16.38 -5.75 23.88
CA VAL A 594 -16.71 -5.28 22.54
C VAL A 594 -17.40 -3.90 22.58
N LYS A 595 -18.39 -3.71 23.45
CA LYS A 595 -19.07 -2.41 23.59
C LYS A 595 -18.12 -1.30 24.04
N LYS A 596 -17.20 -1.58 24.97
CA LYS A 596 -16.14 -0.63 25.37
C LYS A 596 -15.19 -0.30 24.24
N GLN A 597 -14.79 -1.31 23.45
CA GLN A 597 -13.90 -1.16 22.30
C GLN A 597 -14.53 -0.25 21.23
N ILE A 598 -15.81 -0.46 20.92
CA ILE A 598 -16.56 0.38 19.96
C ILE A 598 -16.68 1.81 20.48
N ALA A 599 -16.98 2.00 21.78
CA ALA A 599 -17.04 3.33 22.38
C ALA A 599 -15.69 4.05 22.31
N PHE A 600 -14.59 3.35 22.65
CA PHE A 600 -13.23 3.89 22.51
C PHE A 600 -12.93 4.31 21.07
N MET A 601 -13.21 3.44 20.10
CA MET A 601 -12.92 3.78 18.70
C MET A 601 -13.75 4.98 18.21
N LYS A 602 -15.02 5.09 18.64
CA LYS A 602 -15.84 6.27 18.31
C LYS A 602 -15.30 7.56 18.92
N GLU A 603 -14.69 7.51 20.10
CA GLU A 603 -14.06 8.69 20.74
C GLU A 603 -12.76 9.09 20.03
N TYR A 604 -11.93 8.12 19.62
CA TYR A 604 -10.56 8.40 19.16
C TYR A 604 -10.35 8.25 17.62
N ARG A 605 -11.36 7.84 16.85
CA ARG A 605 -11.17 7.53 15.42
C ARG A 605 -10.71 8.75 14.60
N GLU A 606 -11.17 9.96 14.91
CA GLU A 606 -10.71 11.18 14.23
C GLU A 606 -9.21 11.39 14.45
N LEU A 607 -8.74 11.28 15.69
CA LEU A 607 -7.32 11.33 16.00
C LEU A 607 -6.55 10.24 15.25
N ILE A 608 -7.01 8.99 15.32
CA ILE A 608 -6.27 7.84 14.82
C ILE A 608 -6.26 7.82 13.28
N GLN A 609 -7.41 8.06 12.64
CA GLN A 609 -7.56 7.85 11.20
C GLN A 609 -7.41 9.12 10.37
N VAL A 610 -7.75 10.31 10.92
CA VAL A 610 -7.82 11.54 10.12
C VAL A 610 -6.72 12.51 10.47
N ASP A 611 -6.48 12.79 11.75
CA ASP A 611 -5.77 13.98 12.19
C ASP A 611 -4.35 13.71 12.72
N GLY A 612 -4.09 12.46 13.14
CA GLY A 612 -2.87 12.14 13.86
C GLY A 612 -1.69 11.74 12.99
N ASP A 613 -0.50 12.03 13.50
CA ASP A 613 0.76 11.50 13.02
C ASP A 613 1.11 10.18 13.72
N PHE A 614 1.44 9.17 12.94
CA PHE A 614 1.84 7.86 13.45
C PHE A 614 3.33 7.79 13.74
N TYR A 615 3.69 7.20 14.88
CA TYR A 615 5.08 6.95 15.30
C TYR A 615 5.28 5.48 15.65
N ARG A 616 6.27 4.84 15.05
CA ARG A 616 6.79 3.54 15.49
C ARG A 616 7.75 3.80 16.66
N LEU A 617 7.58 3.04 17.75
CA LEU A 617 8.37 3.20 18.98
C LEU A 617 9.26 2.00 19.28
N LEU A 618 8.74 0.77 19.17
CA LEU A 618 9.48 -0.47 19.36
C LEU A 618 9.28 -1.41 18.18
N ASN A 619 10.37 -1.92 17.64
CA ASN A 619 10.39 -2.71 16.41
C ASN A 619 10.07 -4.19 16.70
N PRO A 620 8.99 -4.76 16.11
CA PRO A 620 8.61 -6.16 16.32
C PRO A 620 9.59 -7.18 15.73
N PHE A 621 10.49 -6.76 14.86
CA PHE A 621 11.51 -7.63 14.25
C PHE A 621 12.79 -7.73 15.09
N GLU A 622 12.98 -6.86 16.09
CA GLU A 622 14.19 -6.79 16.91
C GLU A 622 13.98 -7.28 18.34
N GLY A 623 12.73 -7.31 18.81
CA GLY A 623 12.42 -7.60 20.21
C GLY A 623 11.19 -8.47 20.43
N ASN A 624 10.89 -8.64 21.71
CA ASN A 624 9.67 -9.33 22.18
C ASN A 624 8.48 -8.38 22.34
N GLU A 625 8.78 -7.09 22.46
CA GLU A 625 7.81 -6.02 22.59
C GLU A 625 7.70 -5.22 21.29
N THR A 626 6.49 -4.78 21.00
CA THR A 626 6.19 -3.84 19.91
C THR A 626 5.46 -2.65 20.49
N ALA A 627 5.72 -1.45 19.97
CA ALA A 627 4.95 -0.29 20.37
C ALA A 627 4.86 0.72 19.25
N TRP A 628 3.74 1.43 19.21
CA TRP A 628 3.49 2.56 18.35
C TRP A 628 2.50 3.53 18.98
N MET A 629 2.37 4.71 18.39
CA MET A 629 1.43 5.73 18.85
C MET A 629 0.96 6.64 17.73
N VAL A 630 -0.14 7.32 18.00
CA VAL A 630 -0.66 8.42 17.18
C VAL A 630 -0.74 9.66 18.03
N VAL A 631 -0.28 10.79 17.50
CA VAL A 631 -0.31 12.11 18.16
C VAL A 631 -1.07 13.08 17.28
N SER A 632 -2.01 13.85 17.85
CA SER A 632 -2.71 14.92 17.11
C SER A 632 -1.73 15.99 16.61
N GLN A 633 -2.03 16.63 15.48
CA GLN A 633 -1.14 17.66 14.90
C GLN A 633 -0.95 18.86 15.84
N ASP A 634 -1.96 19.20 16.63
CA ASP A 634 -1.91 20.25 17.67
C ASP A 634 -1.22 19.78 18.96
N LYS A 635 -0.82 18.51 19.04
CA LYS A 635 -0.18 17.88 20.19
C LYS A 635 -0.99 17.94 21.49
N THR A 636 -2.31 18.01 21.39
CA THR A 636 -3.18 18.06 22.57
C THR A 636 -3.55 16.68 23.09
N GLN A 637 -3.51 15.65 22.23
CA GLN A 637 -3.88 14.29 22.58
C GLN A 637 -3.06 13.25 21.81
N ALA A 638 -2.90 12.08 22.41
CA ALA A 638 -2.26 10.94 21.78
C ALA A 638 -2.84 9.63 22.31
N VAL A 639 -2.71 8.57 21.52
CA VAL A 639 -2.97 7.17 21.90
C VAL A 639 -1.72 6.36 21.62
N ALA A 640 -1.21 5.63 22.62
CA ALA A 640 -0.05 4.76 22.48
C ALA A 640 -0.39 3.32 22.90
N ALA A 641 0.14 2.34 22.18
CA ALA A 641 -0.04 0.93 22.51
C ALA A 641 1.30 0.21 22.63
N LEU A 642 1.37 -0.67 23.63
CA LEU A 642 2.49 -1.58 23.86
C LEU A 642 1.97 -3.01 23.80
N TYR A 643 2.65 -3.86 23.05
CA TYR A 643 2.33 -5.29 22.88
C TYR A 643 3.51 -6.14 23.31
N GLN A 644 3.22 -7.20 24.09
CA GLN A 644 4.19 -8.22 24.49
C GLN A 644 3.82 -9.54 23.82
N ARG A 645 4.75 -10.17 23.10
CA ARG A 645 4.48 -11.48 22.48
C ARG A 645 4.49 -12.60 23.49
N LEU A 646 5.59 -12.78 24.20
CA LEU A 646 5.73 -13.84 25.21
C LEU A 646 6.09 -13.25 26.57
N ASN A 647 5.49 -13.79 27.59
CA ASN A 647 5.88 -13.49 28.97
C ASN A 647 7.23 -14.17 29.28
N LYS A 648 8.13 -13.44 29.92
CA LYS A 648 9.45 -13.92 30.29
C LYS A 648 9.64 -13.97 31.78
N VAL A 649 10.20 -15.07 32.26
CA VAL A 649 10.57 -15.20 33.70
C VAL A 649 11.68 -14.19 34.00
N ASN A 650 11.52 -13.44 35.07
CA ASN A 650 12.49 -12.47 35.57
C ASN A 650 12.95 -11.46 34.48
N ALA A 651 11.98 -10.96 33.73
CA ALA A 651 12.24 -10.01 32.65
C ALA A 651 12.86 -8.69 33.16
N SER A 652 13.70 -8.08 32.35
CA SER A 652 14.31 -6.77 32.63
C SER A 652 13.28 -5.65 32.70
N TRP A 653 13.68 -4.52 33.26
CA TRP A 653 12.89 -3.29 33.28
C TRP A 653 12.55 -2.82 31.86
N LEU A 654 11.31 -2.34 31.66
CA LEU A 654 10.87 -1.76 30.40
C LEU A 654 10.45 -0.31 30.60
N ARG A 655 10.91 0.57 29.74
CA ARG A 655 10.48 1.95 29.64
C ARG A 655 9.94 2.20 28.23
N LEU A 656 8.68 2.59 28.13
CA LEU A 656 8.08 3.01 26.87
C LEU A 656 8.32 4.51 26.66
N LYS A 657 9.28 4.84 25.82
CA LYS A 657 9.52 6.23 25.40
C LYS A 657 8.53 6.61 24.32
N LEU A 658 7.87 7.74 24.49
CA LEU A 658 6.94 8.31 23.53
C LEU A 658 7.66 9.27 22.58
N GLU A 659 6.96 9.69 21.52
CA GLU A 659 7.48 10.62 20.51
C GLU A 659 6.40 11.65 20.12
N GLY A 660 6.82 12.76 19.53
CA GLY A 660 5.94 13.75 18.91
C GLY A 660 5.15 14.66 19.84
N LEU A 661 5.26 14.51 21.16
CA LEU A 661 4.59 15.37 22.13
C LEU A 661 5.22 16.78 22.19
N ASP A 662 4.49 17.73 22.73
CA ASP A 662 5.01 19.05 23.10
C ASP A 662 5.87 18.90 24.38
N PRO A 663 7.20 19.17 24.33
CA PRO A 663 8.08 18.92 25.48
C PRO A 663 7.71 19.73 26.72
N ASP A 664 7.15 20.92 26.55
CA ASP A 664 6.85 21.86 27.63
C ASP A 664 5.42 21.71 28.17
N ALA A 665 4.58 20.91 27.51
CA ALA A 665 3.21 20.68 27.92
C ALA A 665 3.11 19.58 28.97
N LYS A 666 2.17 19.75 29.91
CA LYS A 666 1.82 18.76 30.91
C LYS A 666 0.64 17.91 30.41
N TYR A 667 0.80 16.60 30.44
CA TYR A 667 -0.20 15.64 29.97
C TYR A 667 -0.70 14.77 31.11
N GLN A 668 -1.99 14.48 31.10
CA GLN A 668 -2.58 13.38 31.85
C GLN A 668 -2.42 12.09 31.05
N VAL A 669 -1.75 11.10 31.63
CA VAL A 669 -1.57 9.75 31.07
C VAL A 669 -2.51 8.81 31.80
N SER A 670 -3.33 8.05 31.05
CA SER A 670 -4.25 7.08 31.60
C SER A 670 -4.08 5.72 30.93
N CYS A 671 -4.15 4.64 31.70
CA CYS A 671 -4.11 3.26 31.22
C CYS A 671 -5.12 2.41 31.98
N ASP A 672 -5.99 1.68 31.28
CA ASP A 672 -6.91 0.73 31.88
C ASP A 672 -6.17 -0.58 32.17
N LEU A 673 -5.99 -0.88 33.44
CA LEU A 673 -5.33 -2.07 33.98
C LEU A 673 -6.33 -3.15 34.45
N THR A 674 -7.62 -2.99 34.15
CA THR A 674 -8.63 -4.04 34.42
C THR A 674 -8.14 -5.36 33.82
N PRO A 675 -8.14 -6.47 34.57
CA PRO A 675 -7.74 -7.76 34.06
C PRO A 675 -8.47 -8.13 32.76
N SER A 676 -7.79 -8.82 31.83
CA SER A 676 -8.43 -9.24 30.57
C SER A 676 -9.56 -10.24 30.87
N SER A 677 -10.52 -10.33 29.96
CA SER A 677 -11.67 -11.26 30.04
C SER A 677 -11.26 -12.74 30.15
N SER A 678 -10.04 -13.06 29.66
CA SER A 678 -9.45 -14.41 29.72
C SER A 678 -8.55 -14.66 30.93
N PHE A 679 -8.38 -13.67 31.82
CA PHE A 679 -7.51 -13.80 33.01
C PHE A 679 -8.14 -14.68 34.08
N ASP A 680 -7.42 -15.73 34.58
CA ASP A 680 -7.86 -16.57 35.66
C ASP A 680 -7.77 -15.82 36.99
N THR A 681 -8.89 -15.20 37.37
CA THR A 681 -8.99 -14.41 38.61
C THR A 681 -8.83 -15.22 39.88
N GLU A 682 -9.24 -16.50 39.89
CA GLU A 682 -9.10 -17.39 41.07
C GLU A 682 -7.64 -17.78 41.28
N LEU A 683 -6.93 -18.11 40.18
CA LEU A 683 -5.49 -18.37 40.26
C LEU A 683 -4.72 -17.12 40.68
N ALA A 684 -5.10 -15.97 40.15
CA ALA A 684 -4.47 -14.68 40.45
C ALA A 684 -4.63 -14.30 41.94
N LYS A 685 -5.83 -14.49 42.52
CA LYS A 685 -6.08 -14.27 43.95
C LYS A 685 -5.19 -15.13 44.83
N ARG A 686 -4.92 -16.39 44.42
CA ARG A 686 -4.01 -17.29 45.16
C ARG A 686 -2.58 -16.77 45.21
N TYR A 687 -2.17 -16.01 44.19
CA TYR A 687 -0.86 -15.36 44.15
C TYR A 687 -0.84 -13.92 44.65
N GLY A 688 -1.95 -13.47 45.29
CA GLY A 688 -2.02 -12.15 45.90
C GLY A 688 -2.22 -10.98 44.95
N TYR A 689 -2.66 -11.23 43.71
CA TYR A 689 -3.02 -10.16 42.78
C TYR A 689 -4.38 -9.58 43.18
N ASP A 690 -4.47 -8.24 43.16
CA ASP A 690 -5.76 -7.55 43.25
C ASP A 690 -6.50 -7.71 41.91
N THR A 691 -7.66 -8.37 41.95
CA THR A 691 -8.48 -8.70 40.79
C THR A 691 -9.82 -7.97 40.80
N GLU A 692 -10.11 -7.14 41.82
CA GLU A 692 -11.39 -6.47 41.99
C GLU A 692 -11.37 -5.05 41.42
N GLY A 693 -12.38 -4.70 40.64
CA GLY A 693 -12.68 -3.37 40.15
C GLY A 693 -12.01 -2.93 38.84
N ASN A 694 -12.52 -1.86 38.29
CA ASN A 694 -11.90 -1.12 37.14
C ASN A 694 -10.65 -0.43 37.71
N GLN A 695 -9.48 -0.85 37.23
CA GLN A 695 -8.20 -0.30 37.65
C GLN A 695 -7.68 0.63 36.55
N VAL A 696 -8.08 1.91 36.59
CA VAL A 696 -7.47 2.93 35.70
C VAL A 696 -6.34 3.61 36.46
N LYS A 697 -5.11 3.44 35.94
CA LYS A 697 -3.94 4.16 36.43
C LYS A 697 -3.87 5.50 35.70
N THR A 698 -3.86 6.59 36.46
CA THR A 698 -3.76 7.96 35.92
C THR A 698 -2.68 8.72 36.67
N TYR A 699 -1.85 9.47 35.94
CA TYR A 699 -0.84 10.38 36.49
C TYR A 699 -0.55 11.51 35.49
N GLU A 700 0.13 12.54 35.95
CA GLU A 700 0.57 13.68 35.14
C GLU A 700 2.08 13.63 34.91
N ALA A 701 2.51 13.98 33.69
CA ALA A 701 3.91 14.13 33.33
C ALA A 701 4.09 15.16 32.20
N TYR A 702 5.25 15.78 32.13
CA TYR A 702 5.59 16.63 31.00
C TYR A 702 5.93 15.82 29.74
N GLY A 703 5.74 16.43 28.56
CA GLY A 703 6.01 15.74 27.30
C GLY A 703 7.47 15.30 27.16
N ASP A 704 8.43 16.12 27.64
CA ASP A 704 9.84 15.75 27.62
C ASP A 704 10.17 14.58 28.57
N GLU A 705 9.52 14.49 29.75
CA GLU A 705 9.64 13.33 30.64
C GLU A 705 9.14 12.04 29.95
N LEU A 706 7.99 12.12 29.26
CA LEU A 706 7.40 10.99 28.54
C LEU A 706 8.27 10.56 27.35
N MET A 707 8.87 11.49 26.65
CA MET A 707 9.73 11.22 25.48
C MET A 707 11.14 10.78 25.87
N ARG A 708 11.73 11.29 26.95
CA ARG A 708 13.13 11.03 27.36
C ARG A 708 13.26 9.95 28.41
N ALA A 709 12.52 10.07 29.51
CA ALA A 709 12.52 9.08 30.59
C ALA A 709 11.57 7.91 30.30
N GLY A 710 10.45 8.17 29.63
CA GLY A 710 9.46 7.17 29.22
C GLY A 710 8.55 6.70 30.35
N ILE A 711 7.47 6.02 30.00
CA ILE A 711 6.51 5.38 30.92
C ILE A 711 7.15 4.11 31.49
N PRO A 712 7.25 3.97 32.83
CA PRO A 712 7.65 2.71 33.43
C PRO A 712 6.54 1.67 33.27
N VAL A 713 6.86 0.55 32.61
CA VAL A 713 5.93 -0.55 32.37
C VAL A 713 6.13 -1.61 33.46
N ASP A 714 5.11 -1.82 34.27
CA ASP A 714 5.11 -2.89 35.26
C ASP A 714 4.78 -4.25 34.60
N ARG A 715 5.65 -5.22 34.75
CA ARG A 715 5.44 -6.56 34.21
C ARG A 715 4.23 -7.26 34.82
N GLN A 716 3.87 -6.92 36.06
CA GLN A 716 2.66 -7.45 36.70
C GLN A 716 1.39 -6.91 36.03
N GLU A 717 1.41 -5.67 35.50
CA GLU A 717 0.31 -5.12 34.73
C GLU A 717 0.10 -5.92 33.44
N LEU A 718 1.17 -6.29 32.75
CA LEU A 718 1.11 -7.15 31.55
C LEU A 718 0.60 -8.57 31.91
N ASN A 719 0.97 -9.12 33.07
CA ASN A 719 0.46 -10.42 33.48
C ASN A 719 -1.07 -10.41 33.70
N LYS A 720 -1.63 -9.32 34.24
CA LYS A 720 -3.09 -9.15 34.38
C LYS A 720 -3.79 -9.06 33.02
N LYS A 721 -3.09 -8.62 31.99
CA LYS A 721 -3.58 -8.52 30.60
C LYS A 721 -3.42 -9.82 29.80
N GLY A 722 -2.99 -10.93 30.43
CA GLY A 722 -2.87 -12.24 29.80
C GLY A 722 -1.47 -12.83 29.81
N GLY A 723 -0.43 -12.04 30.12
CA GLY A 723 0.96 -12.49 30.11
C GLY A 723 1.49 -12.65 28.68
N ASP A 724 1.28 -13.82 28.07
CA ASP A 724 1.54 -14.02 26.65
C ASP A 724 0.51 -13.24 25.82
N PHE A 725 0.97 -12.61 24.74
CA PHE A 725 0.15 -11.78 23.85
C PHE A 725 -0.62 -10.65 24.57
N ALA A 726 -0.05 -10.14 25.67
CA ALA A 726 -0.63 -9.05 26.45
C ALA A 726 -0.40 -7.70 25.77
N SER A 727 -1.28 -6.74 26.05
CA SER A 727 -1.11 -5.36 25.58
C SER A 727 -1.55 -4.32 26.62
N LEU A 728 -0.95 -3.15 26.55
CA LEU A 728 -1.34 -1.96 27.32
C LEU A 728 -1.68 -0.82 26.33
N LEU A 729 -2.78 -0.14 26.60
CA LEU A 729 -3.23 1.01 25.82
C LEU A 729 -3.21 2.25 26.70
N TYR A 730 -2.52 3.29 26.28
CA TYR A 730 -2.38 4.57 26.96
C TYR A 730 -3.12 5.66 26.20
N THR A 731 -3.94 6.43 26.91
CA THR A 731 -4.48 7.70 26.42
C THR A 731 -3.74 8.84 27.08
N ILE A 732 -3.35 9.84 26.29
CA ILE A 732 -2.53 10.96 26.71
C ILE A 732 -3.27 12.24 26.30
N LYS A 733 -3.62 13.11 27.25
CA LYS A 733 -4.37 14.35 27.01
C LYS A 733 -3.71 15.52 27.75
N LYS A 734 -3.58 16.67 27.05
CA LYS A 734 -3.03 17.92 27.59
C LYS A 734 -4.00 18.57 28.57
#